data_b95b9b06169ab21360a258c62afbc350
#
_entry.id   b95b9b06169ab21360a258c62afbc350
#
_cell.length_a   1.000
_cell.length_b   1.000
_cell.length_c   1.000
_cell.angle_alpha   90.00
_cell.angle_beta   90.00
_cell.angle_gamma   90.00
#
_symmetry.space_group_name_H-M   'P 1'
#
loop_
_entity.id
_entity.type
_entity.pdbx_description
1 polymer ?
#
loop_
_entity_poly.entity_id
_entity_poly.type
_entity_poly.pdbx_seq_one_letter_code
_entity_poly.pdbx_strand_id
1 'polypeptide(L)'
;MYSRAARRGLNGSVCRASSEPLSAAAAPPRTPSRLTDLRRRSRERAPVTWEPVASQRPFHSKSSDRSVADAVPVERKATFEKRQQPSPFDGVRERRAKAGKLIAGVAAASDSDMFKAPAIGKPKSKRWDHHLSKESLSRHPCSLKQAARHLKKPGLISLGGGLPSSAYFPFASLSVRVPTAPHFSEADTIGAHGQDITVGKYDVRDDPEGRAEYDLSIALNYTQSTGSAQMMRFVTEHTELVYNPPYADWQCCQTVGSTAALEQTLRMFCDKDRKDAVLTEEYSFSTALETIAPLGVKAVGVPVDAEGLLPDAMDDMLSAWDPAARGGHRKPHLLYTVPSGQNPTGATQSAARRRAIYAVAQKHDLYIIEDEPYYFLQMQPYAGTDASAPAAPPPSSVDEFLGTLIPSLLSMDTDGRVLRMDSFSKVLVPGSRLGWVTASAQVIERFIRHAEVANQGPSGFSQIAVWKLLDETWGHEGYLQWLMNLRVEYTQRRDWLLAACERHLPRDIVSWTPPAAGMFVSSLRRPPSPTYTHLPCDDTCSETNRLPPRTQLWLKIDHAAHPDSNASRPLLEIEEEIFNSCIDKGVLCARGSWFRTEQDTPLKDLFFRATFASASEQDMDKAIQRLGAAIKESFRVA
;
A
#
# COMPACT_ATOMS: atom_id res chain seq x y z
N MET A 1 -3.62 31.97 -22.58
CA MET A 1 -3.15 32.85 -23.65
C MET A 1 -2.18 32.05 -24.51
N TYR A 2 -2.65 31.52 -25.64
CA TYR A 2 -1.88 31.35 -26.87
C TYR A 2 -2.87 31.30 -28.01
N SER A 3 -2.64 32.17 -28.96
CA SER A 3 -3.55 32.61 -30.00
C SER A 3 -3.54 31.69 -31.23
N ARG A 4 -4.68 31.69 -31.94
CA ARG A 4 -4.90 31.20 -33.31
C ARG A 4 -4.08 32.00 -34.34
N ALA A 5 -3.52 31.30 -35.32
CA ALA A 5 -3.40 31.63 -36.76
C ALA A 5 -2.50 30.55 -37.38
N ALA A 6 -2.55 30.09 -38.61
CA ALA A 6 -3.38 30.36 -39.76
C ALA A 6 -3.22 29.16 -40.70
N ARG A 7 -4.29 28.81 -41.43
CA ARG A 7 -4.24 27.92 -42.59
C ARG A 7 -3.56 28.61 -43.77
N ARG A 8 -2.66 27.95 -44.45
CA ARG A 8 -2.49 28.05 -45.92
C ARG A 8 -1.97 26.72 -46.46
N GLY A 9 -2.68 26.23 -47.48
CA GLY A 9 -2.38 25.00 -48.18
C GLY A 9 -1.34 25.19 -49.26
N LEU A 10 -0.77 24.08 -49.69
CA LEU A 10 -0.17 23.89 -50.99
C LEU A 10 -0.44 22.47 -51.49
N ASN A 11 -0.97 22.42 -52.70
CA ASN A 11 -1.27 21.26 -53.51
C ASN A 11 0.00 20.54 -53.99
N GLY A 12 -0.16 19.22 -54.22
CA GLY A 12 0.41 18.56 -55.40
C GLY A 12 1.50 17.56 -55.14
N SER A 13 1.24 16.31 -55.24
CA SER A 13 1.64 15.42 -56.33
C SER A 13 1.45 13.98 -55.98
N VAL A 14 0.61 13.34 -56.78
CA VAL A 14 0.36 11.91 -56.83
C VAL A 14 1.53 11.21 -57.48
N CYS A 15 2.20 10.27 -56.82
CA CYS A 15 2.96 9.22 -57.48
C CYS A 15 2.33 7.87 -57.12
N ARG A 16 1.67 7.28 -58.13
CA ARG A 16 1.31 5.86 -58.14
C ARG A 16 2.57 5.03 -58.35
N ALA A 17 2.79 4.03 -57.50
CA ALA A 17 3.65 2.90 -57.82
C ALA A 17 2.84 1.63 -57.68
N SER A 18 2.87 0.88 -58.74
CA SER A 18 2.14 -0.35 -59.07
C SER A 18 2.55 -1.52 -58.19
N SER A 19 1.54 -2.26 -57.81
CA SER A 19 1.60 -3.59 -57.19
C SER A 19 1.90 -4.67 -58.25
N GLU A 20 2.94 -5.48 -58.06
CA GLU A 20 3.05 -6.81 -58.61
C GLU A 20 3.25 -7.86 -57.51
N PRO A 21 2.64 -9.05 -57.65
CA PRO A 21 2.70 -10.08 -56.61
C PRO A 21 3.88 -11.03 -56.82
N LEU A 22 4.71 -11.23 -55.77
CA LEU A 22 5.74 -12.24 -55.74
C LEU A 22 5.16 -13.62 -55.38
N SER A 23 5.41 -14.56 -56.28
CA SER A 23 4.99 -15.95 -56.27
C SER A 23 5.51 -16.76 -55.08
N ALA A 24 4.67 -17.66 -54.58
CA ALA A 24 4.98 -18.67 -53.59
C ALA A 24 6.02 -19.68 -54.13
N ALA A 25 7.14 -19.84 -53.43
CA ALA A 25 8.07 -20.95 -53.60
C ALA A 25 7.77 -22.06 -52.60
N ALA A 26 7.55 -23.25 -53.13
CA ALA A 26 7.21 -24.48 -52.41
C ALA A 26 8.39 -25.02 -51.59
N ALA A 27 8.13 -25.47 -50.37
CA ALA A 27 9.08 -26.19 -49.52
C ALA A 27 9.11 -27.70 -49.90
N PRO A 28 10.29 -28.41 -49.80
CA PRO A 28 10.38 -29.83 -50.11
C PRO A 28 9.89 -30.70 -48.94
N PRO A 29 9.53 -31.99 -49.20
CA PRO A 29 8.92 -32.87 -48.20
C PRO A 29 9.93 -33.46 -47.22
N ARG A 30 9.51 -33.55 -45.95
CA ARG A 30 10.24 -34.23 -44.88
C ARG A 30 9.98 -35.73 -44.91
N THR A 31 11.04 -36.51 -44.97
CA THR A 31 11.04 -37.98 -44.75
C THR A 31 11.02 -38.29 -43.25
N PRO A 32 10.35 -39.37 -42.82
CA PRO A 32 10.29 -39.76 -41.41
C PRO A 32 11.51 -40.61 -41.03
N SER A 33 12.23 -40.25 -39.97
CA SER A 33 13.24 -41.08 -39.34
C SER A 33 12.67 -41.85 -38.17
N ARG A 34 13.03 -43.10 -38.13
CA ARG A 34 12.55 -44.17 -37.26
C ARG A 34 12.81 -43.92 -35.77
N LEU A 35 11.80 -44.19 -34.96
CA LEU A 35 11.88 -44.53 -33.55
C LEU A 35 12.58 -45.86 -33.36
N THR A 36 13.62 -45.92 -32.51
CA THR A 36 14.11 -47.14 -31.92
C THR A 36 13.91 -47.08 -30.41
N ASP A 37 13.18 -48.10 -29.95
CA ASP A 37 12.97 -48.50 -28.56
C ASP A 37 14.26 -48.59 -27.75
N LEU A 38 14.22 -48.06 -26.52
CA LEU A 38 15.04 -48.55 -25.42
C LEU A 38 14.18 -48.75 -24.18
N ARG A 39 13.85 -50.02 -23.96
CA ARG A 39 13.15 -50.55 -22.79
C ARG A 39 14.01 -50.47 -21.53
N ARG A 40 13.35 -50.07 -20.45
CA ARG A 40 13.39 -50.55 -19.06
C ARG A 40 14.71 -51.08 -18.52
N ARG A 41 15.20 -50.43 -17.46
CA ARG A 41 15.69 -51.12 -16.25
C ARG A 41 15.19 -50.39 -15.01
N SER A 42 14.18 -50.99 -14.40
CA SER A 42 13.73 -50.77 -13.03
C SER A 42 14.81 -51.26 -12.06
N ARG A 43 15.21 -50.42 -11.10
CA ARG A 43 15.89 -50.88 -9.88
C ARG A 43 14.96 -50.62 -8.71
N GLU A 44 14.45 -51.68 -8.17
CA GLU A 44 13.77 -51.78 -6.89
C GLU A 44 14.71 -51.32 -5.78
N ARG A 45 14.22 -50.48 -4.90
CA ARG A 45 14.78 -50.26 -3.57
C ARG A 45 13.73 -50.68 -2.55
N ALA A 46 14.12 -51.58 -1.67
CA ALA A 46 13.38 -52.15 -0.57
C ALA A 46 12.98 -51.08 0.48
N PRO A 47 11.90 -51.29 1.23
CA PRO A 47 11.44 -50.37 2.25
C PRO A 47 12.27 -50.51 3.54
N VAL A 48 12.64 -49.38 4.12
CA VAL A 48 13.24 -49.28 5.46
C VAL A 48 12.11 -49.16 6.47
N THR A 49 11.96 -50.20 7.28
CA THR A 49 11.07 -50.27 8.44
C THR A 49 11.71 -49.55 9.64
N TRP A 50 11.00 -48.64 10.26
CA TRP A 50 11.36 -48.05 11.54
C TRP A 50 10.56 -48.70 12.66
N GLU A 51 11.24 -49.35 13.61
CA GLU A 51 10.67 -49.78 14.87
C GLU A 51 10.76 -48.66 15.93
N PRO A 52 9.78 -48.55 16.83
CA PRO A 52 9.83 -47.57 17.89
C PRO A 52 10.55 -48.12 19.13
N VAL A 53 11.55 -47.38 19.62
CA VAL A 53 12.20 -47.66 20.91
C VAL A 53 11.40 -46.98 22.01
N ALA A 54 10.76 -47.76 22.85
CA ALA A 54 10.18 -47.36 24.11
C ALA A 54 11.26 -47.34 25.20
N SER A 55 11.44 -46.27 25.94
CA SER A 55 12.13 -46.26 27.22
C SER A 55 11.30 -45.58 28.28
N GLN A 56 10.72 -46.39 29.15
CA GLN A 56 10.14 -46.01 30.44
C GLN A 56 11.28 -45.76 31.43
N ARG A 57 11.15 -44.71 32.25
CA ARG A 57 11.78 -44.63 33.57
C ARG A 57 10.78 -44.06 34.59
N PRO A 58 10.80 -44.62 35.82
CA PRO A 58 9.76 -44.40 36.79
C PRO A 58 10.01 -43.20 37.71
N PHE A 59 8.89 -42.64 38.18
CA PHE A 59 8.82 -41.65 39.27
C PHE A 59 9.19 -42.31 40.59
N HIS A 60 10.07 -41.70 41.37
CA HIS A 60 10.17 -41.90 42.82
C HIS A 60 9.82 -40.61 43.55
N SER A 61 8.73 -40.70 44.31
CA SER A 61 8.34 -39.80 45.38
C SER A 61 9.18 -40.03 46.61
N LYS A 62 9.70 -38.98 47.25
CA LYS A 62 10.05 -38.99 48.67
C LYS A 62 9.59 -37.68 49.30
N SER A 63 8.59 -37.82 50.15
CA SER A 63 8.19 -36.90 51.19
C SER A 63 9.25 -36.88 52.30
N SER A 64 9.58 -35.71 52.86
CA SER A 64 10.04 -35.57 54.24
C SER A 64 9.68 -34.20 54.76
N ASP A 65 8.82 -34.23 55.78
CA ASP A 65 8.59 -33.17 56.77
C ASP A 65 9.88 -32.68 57.41
N ARG A 66 10.00 -31.39 57.64
CA ARG A 66 10.61 -30.84 58.86
C ARG A 66 10.28 -29.35 59.10
N SER A 67 9.54 -29.15 60.14
CA SER A 67 9.56 -28.11 61.21
C SER A 67 9.98 -26.68 60.90
N VAL A 68 9.07 -25.84 61.35
CA VAL A 68 9.14 -24.41 61.63
C VAL A 68 10.29 -24.07 62.59
N ALA A 69 11.09 -23.05 62.25
CA ALA A 69 11.85 -22.26 63.19
C ALA A 69 11.98 -20.83 62.67
N ASP A 70 11.79 -19.89 63.57
CA ASP A 70 11.79 -18.44 63.46
C ASP A 70 12.95 -17.84 62.68
N ALA A 71 12.67 -16.89 61.76
CA ALA A 71 13.65 -16.02 61.19
C ALA A 71 13.13 -14.59 61.05
N VAL A 72 13.83 -13.69 61.65
CA VAL A 72 13.77 -12.23 61.67
C VAL A 72 13.62 -11.62 60.26
N PRO A 73 12.81 -10.57 60.05
CA PRO A 73 12.66 -9.94 58.75
C PRO A 73 13.87 -9.04 58.43
N VAL A 74 14.69 -9.47 57.50
CA VAL A 74 15.70 -8.60 56.84
C VAL A 74 14.98 -7.93 55.65
N GLU A 75 14.69 -6.63 55.79
CA GLU A 75 14.28 -5.79 54.65
C GLU A 75 15.39 -5.77 53.58
N ARG A 76 15.28 -6.64 52.63
CA ARG A 76 15.98 -6.48 51.35
C ARG A 76 15.15 -5.51 50.48
N LYS A 77 15.60 -4.27 50.38
CA LYS A 77 15.24 -3.38 49.29
C LYS A 77 15.63 -4.06 47.98
N ALA A 78 14.71 -4.77 47.37
CA ALA A 78 14.85 -5.22 46.00
C ALA A 78 14.71 -3.98 45.09
N THR A 79 15.84 -3.43 44.68
CA THR A 79 15.88 -2.57 43.49
C THR A 79 15.45 -3.42 42.30
N PHE A 80 14.19 -3.30 41.93
CA PHE A 80 13.70 -3.78 40.62
C PHE A 80 14.38 -2.92 39.57
N GLU A 81 15.54 -3.35 39.09
CA GLU A 81 16.02 -2.94 37.78
C GLU A 81 14.92 -3.34 36.79
N LYS A 82 14.19 -2.35 36.26
CA LYS A 82 13.36 -2.52 35.09
C LYS A 82 14.29 -3.08 34.00
N ARG A 83 14.27 -4.40 33.77
CA ARG A 83 14.82 -4.97 32.54
C ARG A 83 14.11 -4.25 31.41
N GLN A 84 14.82 -3.36 30.75
CA GLN A 84 14.35 -2.77 29.50
C GLN A 84 13.99 -3.95 28.58
N GLN A 85 12.74 -3.98 28.14
CA GLN A 85 12.38 -4.93 27.08
C GLN A 85 13.25 -4.62 25.87
N PRO A 86 13.83 -5.63 25.20
CA PRO A 86 14.69 -5.39 24.04
C PRO A 86 13.90 -4.59 22.99
N SER A 87 14.54 -3.60 22.43
CA SER A 87 13.98 -2.79 21.35
C SER A 87 13.65 -3.69 20.15
N PRO A 88 12.53 -3.49 19.43
CA PRO A 88 12.23 -4.23 18.23
C PRO A 88 13.36 -4.14 17.17
N PHE A 89 14.19 -3.08 17.24
CA PHE A 89 15.33 -2.91 16.34
C PHE A 89 16.52 -3.81 16.68
N ASP A 90 16.64 -4.30 17.91
CA ASP A 90 17.81 -5.07 18.35
C ASP A 90 17.95 -6.36 17.56
N GLY A 91 16.85 -7.05 17.28
CA GLY A 91 16.85 -8.25 16.45
C GLY A 91 17.34 -8.00 15.01
N VAL A 92 16.99 -6.86 14.42
CA VAL A 92 17.49 -6.47 13.08
C VAL A 92 18.98 -6.14 13.16
N ARG A 93 19.41 -5.37 14.17
CA ARG A 93 20.83 -5.00 14.38
C ARG A 93 21.71 -6.24 14.55
N GLU A 94 21.26 -7.20 15.37
CA GLU A 94 21.99 -8.46 15.59
C GLU A 94 22.11 -9.29 14.30
N ARG A 95 21.02 -9.41 13.53
CA ARG A 95 21.03 -10.13 12.23
C ARG A 95 21.99 -9.45 11.25
N ARG A 96 21.95 -8.12 11.15
CA ARG A 96 22.88 -7.35 10.30
C ARG A 96 24.34 -7.54 10.73
N ALA A 97 24.62 -7.44 12.01
CA ALA A 97 25.96 -7.65 12.55
C ALA A 97 26.50 -9.06 12.27
N LYS A 98 25.64 -10.10 12.41
CA LYS A 98 26.00 -11.48 12.10
C LYS A 98 26.17 -11.75 10.60
N ALA A 99 25.33 -11.14 9.74
CA ALA A 99 25.41 -11.32 8.30
C ALA A 99 26.58 -10.55 7.68
N GLY A 100 27.05 -9.49 8.33
CA GLY A 100 28.04 -8.57 7.77
C GLY A 100 27.45 -7.71 6.65
N LYS A 101 28.35 -7.13 5.85
CA LYS A 101 28.00 -6.26 4.74
C LYS A 101 27.29 -7.00 3.59
N LEU A 102 26.30 -6.36 3.01
CA LEU A 102 25.58 -6.87 1.85
C LEU A 102 26.22 -6.36 0.55
N ILE A 103 27.31 -6.96 0.14
CA ILE A 103 27.92 -6.67 -1.16
C ILE A 103 27.21 -7.54 -2.21
N ALA A 104 26.15 -7.00 -2.79
CA ALA A 104 25.37 -7.66 -3.81
C ALA A 104 25.65 -7.04 -5.18
N GLY A 105 26.21 -7.82 -6.10
CA GLY A 105 26.52 -7.38 -7.46
C GLY A 105 25.28 -7.24 -8.35
N VAL A 106 25.52 -7.00 -9.64
CA VAL A 106 24.48 -6.85 -10.67
C VAL A 106 23.59 -8.10 -10.70
N ALA A 107 22.26 -7.87 -10.74
CA ALA A 107 21.23 -8.91 -10.78
C ALA A 107 21.34 -9.95 -9.65
N ALA A 108 21.86 -9.56 -8.49
CA ALA A 108 21.95 -10.43 -7.33
C ALA A 108 20.57 -10.90 -6.85
N ALA A 109 20.53 -12.09 -6.22
CA ALA A 109 19.32 -12.54 -5.55
C ALA A 109 18.91 -11.58 -4.42
N SER A 110 17.62 -11.37 -4.28
CA SER A 110 17.06 -10.39 -3.36
C SER A 110 15.74 -10.86 -2.73
N ASP A 111 15.64 -12.15 -2.47
CA ASP A 111 14.46 -12.74 -1.83
C ASP A 111 14.38 -12.33 -0.35
N SER A 112 13.19 -12.07 0.16
CA SER A 112 12.99 -11.63 1.56
C SER A 112 13.47 -12.66 2.58
N ASP A 113 13.47 -13.97 2.24
CA ASP A 113 13.98 -15.01 3.14
C ASP A 113 15.46 -14.82 3.52
N MET A 114 16.20 -14.02 2.74
CA MET A 114 17.61 -13.69 3.06
C MET A 114 17.73 -12.70 4.23
N PHE A 115 16.66 -11.95 4.54
CA PHE A 115 16.72 -10.77 5.41
C PHE A 115 15.80 -10.84 6.63
N LYS A 116 14.69 -11.55 6.54
CA LYS A 116 13.71 -11.66 7.65
C LYS A 116 14.18 -12.60 8.76
N ALA A 117 13.61 -12.43 9.95
CA ALA A 117 13.83 -13.33 11.07
C ALA A 117 13.29 -14.75 10.77
N PRO A 118 13.85 -15.80 11.41
CA PRO A 118 13.29 -17.13 11.35
C PRO A 118 11.82 -17.15 11.81
N ALA A 119 10.94 -17.73 11.01
CA ALA A 119 9.49 -17.76 11.27
C ALA A 119 9.10 -18.89 12.26
N ILE A 120 9.67 -18.85 13.48
CA ILE A 120 9.43 -19.89 14.49
C ILE A 120 7.95 -19.86 14.92
N GLY A 121 7.28 -21.01 14.80
CA GLY A 121 5.89 -21.18 15.24
C GLY A 121 4.82 -20.53 14.34
N LYS A 122 5.20 -19.80 13.29
CA LYS A 122 4.22 -19.23 12.34
C LYS A 122 3.75 -20.29 11.34
N PRO A 123 2.44 -20.40 11.06
CA PRO A 123 1.93 -21.28 10.00
C PRO A 123 2.36 -20.78 8.61
N LYS A 124 2.25 -21.62 7.60
CA LYS A 124 2.34 -21.18 6.20
C LYS A 124 0.99 -20.62 5.73
N SER A 125 1.05 -19.75 4.73
CA SER A 125 -0.13 -19.23 4.05
C SER A 125 -0.93 -20.35 3.36
N LYS A 126 -2.22 -20.11 3.11
CA LYS A 126 -3.04 -20.90 2.20
C LYS A 126 -2.59 -20.70 0.76
N ARG A 127 -3.00 -21.59 -0.12
CA ARG A 127 -2.78 -21.45 -1.56
C ARG A 127 -3.99 -20.79 -2.24
N TRP A 128 -3.71 -19.92 -3.21
CA TRP A 128 -4.70 -19.07 -3.88
C TRP A 128 -4.81 -19.34 -5.39
N ASP A 129 -4.40 -20.54 -5.85
CA ASP A 129 -4.40 -20.89 -7.28
C ASP A 129 -5.77 -20.71 -7.93
N HIS A 130 -6.86 -21.01 -7.20
CA HIS A 130 -8.23 -20.92 -7.69
C HIS A 130 -8.73 -19.47 -7.92
N HIS A 131 -8.06 -18.50 -7.33
CA HIS A 131 -8.33 -17.07 -7.57
C HIS A 131 -7.52 -16.49 -8.72
N LEU A 132 -6.38 -17.07 -9.06
CA LEU A 132 -5.51 -16.56 -10.11
C LEU A 132 -6.19 -16.57 -11.49
N SER A 133 -5.88 -15.57 -12.32
CA SER A 133 -6.35 -15.48 -13.70
C SER A 133 -5.66 -16.53 -14.59
N LYS A 134 -6.27 -16.84 -15.72
CA LYS A 134 -5.63 -17.68 -16.75
C LYS A 134 -4.32 -17.09 -17.24
N GLU A 135 -4.27 -15.74 -17.38
CA GLU A 135 -3.06 -15.03 -17.73
C GLU A 135 -1.95 -15.31 -16.72
N SER A 136 -2.20 -15.14 -15.43
CA SER A 136 -1.21 -15.36 -14.38
C SER A 136 -0.74 -16.80 -14.33
N LEU A 137 -1.65 -17.77 -14.40
CA LEU A 137 -1.33 -19.19 -14.39
C LEU A 137 -0.48 -19.62 -15.60
N SER A 138 -0.65 -18.96 -16.76
CA SER A 138 0.10 -19.26 -17.98
C SER A 138 1.51 -18.67 -18.01
N ARG A 139 1.84 -17.73 -17.11
CA ARG A 139 3.14 -17.08 -17.09
C ARG A 139 4.22 -17.99 -16.50
N HIS A 140 5.34 -18.11 -17.23
CA HIS A 140 6.52 -18.87 -16.83
C HIS A 140 7.64 -17.93 -16.37
N PRO A 141 8.59 -18.44 -15.55
CA PRO A 141 9.77 -17.69 -15.17
C PRO A 141 10.60 -17.24 -16.38
N CYS A 142 11.10 -16.01 -16.38
CA CYS A 142 11.96 -15.49 -17.42
C CYS A 142 13.31 -16.24 -17.46
N SER A 143 13.62 -16.91 -18.58
CA SER A 143 14.83 -17.75 -18.73
C SER A 143 16.12 -16.96 -18.49
N LEU A 144 16.21 -15.69 -18.97
CA LEU A 144 17.36 -14.83 -18.75
C LEU A 144 17.57 -14.48 -17.27
N LYS A 145 16.47 -14.20 -16.55
CA LYS A 145 16.54 -13.92 -15.10
C LYS A 145 16.94 -15.18 -14.32
N GLN A 146 16.49 -16.36 -14.74
CA GLN A 146 16.94 -17.63 -14.15
C GLN A 146 18.44 -17.87 -14.37
N ALA A 147 18.95 -17.59 -15.57
CA ALA A 147 20.37 -17.73 -15.87
C ALA A 147 21.26 -16.78 -15.02
N ALA A 148 20.76 -15.60 -14.67
CA ALA A 148 21.49 -14.63 -13.86
C ALA A 148 21.90 -15.16 -12.46
N ARG A 149 21.18 -16.15 -11.90
CA ARG A 149 21.57 -16.78 -10.61
C ARG A 149 22.92 -17.49 -10.65
N HIS A 150 23.43 -17.79 -11.85
CA HIS A 150 24.75 -18.40 -12.02
C HIS A 150 25.90 -17.39 -11.98
N LEU A 151 25.62 -16.08 -12.10
CA LEU A 151 26.64 -15.01 -12.11
C LEU A 151 27.54 -14.98 -10.85
N LYS A 152 27.04 -15.55 -9.72
CA LYS A 152 27.80 -15.66 -8.47
C LYS A 152 28.86 -16.77 -8.46
N LYS A 153 28.91 -17.67 -9.46
CA LYS A 153 29.88 -18.77 -9.46
C LYS A 153 31.30 -18.22 -9.69
N PRO A 154 32.26 -18.49 -8.79
CA PRO A 154 33.64 -18.06 -8.97
C PRO A 154 34.22 -18.51 -10.33
N GLY A 155 34.90 -17.60 -11.01
CA GLY A 155 35.53 -17.90 -12.32
C GLY A 155 34.56 -18.00 -13.50
N LEU A 156 33.25 -17.76 -13.30
CA LEU A 156 32.30 -17.74 -14.41
C LEU A 156 32.45 -16.48 -15.25
N ILE A 157 32.70 -16.66 -16.53
CA ILE A 157 32.65 -15.57 -17.52
C ILE A 157 31.29 -15.63 -18.20
N SER A 158 30.49 -14.56 -18.08
CA SER A 158 29.14 -14.52 -18.64
C SER A 158 29.14 -13.90 -20.04
N LEU A 159 28.75 -14.70 -21.03
CA LEU A 159 28.40 -14.24 -22.38
C LEU A 159 26.91 -14.44 -22.68
N GLY A 160 26.13 -14.88 -21.69
CA GLY A 160 24.72 -15.26 -21.85
C GLY A 160 23.71 -14.15 -21.62
N GLY A 161 24.11 -12.99 -21.11
CA GLY A 161 23.24 -11.85 -20.82
C GLY A 161 23.61 -10.60 -21.62
N GLY A 162 22.61 -9.79 -22.00
CA GLY A 162 22.81 -8.49 -22.66
C GLY A 162 23.09 -7.35 -21.66
N LEU A 163 23.96 -7.58 -20.66
CA LEU A 163 24.31 -6.56 -19.68
C LEU A 163 25.35 -5.62 -20.27
N PRO A 164 25.05 -4.30 -20.40
CA PRO A 164 26.05 -3.35 -20.86
C PRO A 164 27.15 -3.17 -19.81
N SER A 165 28.39 -2.92 -20.27
CA SER A 165 29.49 -2.61 -19.36
C SER A 165 29.22 -1.29 -18.63
N SER A 166 29.40 -1.30 -17.30
CA SER A 166 29.29 -0.09 -16.48
C SER A 166 30.31 0.98 -16.90
N ALA A 167 31.41 0.61 -17.58
CA ALA A 167 32.36 1.56 -18.12
C ALA A 167 31.73 2.60 -19.06
N TYR A 168 30.67 2.19 -19.76
CA TYR A 168 29.95 3.07 -20.70
C TYR A 168 28.82 3.89 -20.07
N PHE A 169 28.54 3.74 -18.80
CA PHE A 169 27.55 4.59 -18.13
C PHE A 169 28.10 6.01 -18.00
N PRO A 170 27.37 7.05 -18.46
CA PRO A 170 27.89 8.42 -18.52
C PRO A 170 27.81 9.19 -17.21
N PHE A 171 27.71 8.48 -16.07
CA PHE A 171 27.58 9.05 -14.73
C PHE A 171 28.77 8.62 -13.89
N ALA A 172 29.57 9.57 -13.40
CA ALA A 172 30.69 9.32 -12.51
C ALA A 172 30.27 9.27 -11.04
N SER A 173 29.34 10.15 -10.65
CA SER A 173 28.80 10.24 -9.30
C SER A 173 27.40 10.83 -9.29
N LEU A 174 26.70 10.64 -8.17
CA LEU A 174 25.43 11.27 -7.81
C LEU A 174 25.61 11.88 -6.43
N SER A 175 25.30 13.17 -6.26
CA SER A 175 25.28 13.84 -4.96
C SER A 175 23.91 14.37 -4.67
N VAL A 176 23.43 14.17 -3.44
CA VAL A 176 22.16 14.67 -2.94
C VAL A 176 22.35 15.23 -1.55
N ARG A 177 21.62 16.30 -1.21
CA ARG A 177 21.59 16.86 0.14
C ARG A 177 20.30 16.47 0.83
N VAL A 178 20.40 15.92 2.04
CA VAL A 178 19.28 15.32 2.76
C VAL A 178 19.21 15.82 4.20
N PRO A 179 18.03 15.81 4.86
CA PRO A 179 17.90 16.14 6.27
C PRO A 179 18.46 15.03 7.16
N THR A 180 18.87 15.41 8.36
CA THR A 180 19.27 14.50 9.43
C THR A 180 18.35 14.63 10.63
N ALA A 181 18.02 13.50 11.27
CA ALA A 181 17.18 13.49 12.47
C ALA A 181 17.87 14.28 13.62
N PRO A 182 17.13 15.06 14.40
CA PRO A 182 15.69 15.34 14.33
C PRO A 182 15.30 16.56 13.47
N HIS A 183 16.22 17.10 12.66
CA HIS A 183 16.09 18.35 11.90
C HIS A 183 15.60 18.07 10.48
N PHE A 184 14.28 17.97 10.31
CA PHE A 184 13.66 17.53 9.05
C PHE A 184 13.07 18.65 8.20
N SER A 185 13.14 19.92 8.62
CA SER A 185 12.61 21.04 7.85
C SER A 185 13.44 21.29 6.58
N GLU A 186 12.83 21.92 5.58
CA GLU A 186 13.55 22.36 4.37
C GLU A 186 14.67 23.33 4.71
N ALA A 187 14.42 24.27 5.65
CA ALA A 187 15.41 25.22 6.11
C ALA A 187 16.62 24.54 6.79
N ASP A 188 16.38 23.53 7.63
CA ASP A 188 17.43 22.72 8.23
C ASP A 188 18.23 21.94 7.18
N THR A 189 17.55 21.36 6.21
CA THR A 189 18.17 20.58 5.13
C THR A 189 19.09 21.44 4.27
N ILE A 190 18.66 22.65 3.88
CA ILE A 190 19.46 23.60 3.10
C ILE A 190 20.59 24.19 3.98
N GLY A 191 20.32 24.40 5.26
CA GLY A 191 21.21 25.01 6.24
C GLY A 191 22.27 24.07 6.82
N ALA A 192 22.61 24.28 8.09
CA ALA A 192 23.71 23.60 8.78
C ALA A 192 23.44 22.12 9.13
N HIS A 193 22.16 21.71 9.16
CA HIS A 193 21.74 20.36 9.55
C HIS A 193 21.54 19.40 8.37
N GLY A 194 21.71 19.89 7.12
CA GLY A 194 21.68 19.02 5.95
C GLY A 194 22.99 18.27 5.77
N GLN A 195 22.90 17.02 5.34
CA GLN A 195 24.03 16.16 5.02
C GLN A 195 24.12 15.95 3.51
N ASP A 196 25.35 16.10 2.95
CA ASP A 196 25.63 15.77 1.56
C ASP A 196 26.02 14.29 1.47
N ILE A 197 25.29 13.55 0.65
CA ILE A 197 25.55 12.15 0.35
C ILE A 197 26.04 12.08 -1.10
N THR A 198 27.21 11.52 -1.30
CA THR A 198 27.75 11.26 -2.65
C THR A 198 27.95 9.77 -2.84
N VAL A 199 27.51 9.27 -3.98
CA VAL A 199 27.76 7.90 -4.42
C VAL A 199 28.49 7.92 -5.76
N GLY A 200 29.65 7.29 -5.76
CA GLY A 200 30.49 7.15 -6.95
C GLY A 200 30.09 5.95 -7.81
N LYS A 201 30.72 5.87 -8.98
CA LYS A 201 30.45 4.80 -9.93
C LYS A 201 30.98 3.45 -9.48
N TYR A 202 32.09 3.44 -8.76
CA TYR A 202 32.81 2.23 -8.38
C TYR A 202 33.19 2.19 -6.90
N ASP A 203 32.39 2.81 -6.04
CA ASP A 203 32.66 2.88 -4.61
C ASP A 203 32.85 1.49 -3.99
N VAL A 204 32.05 0.50 -4.39
CA VAL A 204 32.17 -0.88 -3.88
C VAL A 204 33.53 -1.51 -4.21
N ARG A 205 34.09 -1.19 -5.39
CA ARG A 205 35.39 -1.70 -5.83
C ARG A 205 36.56 -0.90 -5.24
N ASP A 206 36.38 0.42 -5.17
CA ASP A 206 37.48 1.37 -4.93
C ASP A 206 37.59 1.78 -3.44
N ASP A 207 36.65 1.39 -2.58
CA ASP A 207 36.71 1.63 -1.14
C ASP A 207 37.76 0.71 -0.46
N PRO A 208 38.91 1.27 -0.03
CA PRO A 208 39.97 0.48 0.60
C PRO A 208 39.57 -0.14 1.94
N GLU A 209 38.55 0.43 2.61
CA GLU A 209 38.03 -0.07 3.86
C GLU A 209 36.83 -1.02 3.66
N GLY A 210 36.41 -1.18 2.41
CA GLY A 210 35.30 -2.04 2.02
C GLY A 210 33.99 -1.66 2.71
N ARG A 211 33.74 -0.37 2.95
CA ARG A 211 32.51 0.11 3.62
C ARG A 211 31.31 0.22 2.70
N ALA A 212 31.56 0.51 1.43
CA ALA A 212 30.49 0.68 0.45
C ALA A 212 29.80 -0.64 0.12
N GLU A 213 28.47 -0.66 0.18
CA GLU A 213 27.65 -1.84 -0.16
C GLU A 213 26.95 -1.70 -1.53
N TYR A 214 26.83 -0.49 -2.07
CA TYR A 214 26.04 -0.20 -3.26
C TYR A 214 26.58 1.05 -3.98
N ASP A 215 26.81 0.95 -5.28
CA ASP A 215 27.34 2.02 -6.12
C ASP A 215 26.59 2.14 -7.46
N LEU A 216 26.94 3.16 -8.27
CA LEU A 216 26.26 3.40 -9.54
C LEU A 216 26.52 2.31 -10.58
N SER A 217 27.64 1.59 -10.53
CA SER A 217 27.92 0.50 -11.48
C SER A 217 26.96 -0.66 -11.32
N ILE A 218 26.48 -0.88 -10.10
CA ILE A 218 25.51 -1.90 -9.74
C ILE A 218 24.09 -1.36 -9.96
N ALA A 219 23.80 -0.18 -9.41
CA ALA A 219 22.46 0.39 -9.40
C ALA A 219 21.91 0.69 -10.80
N LEU A 220 22.75 1.20 -11.70
CA LEU A 220 22.34 1.57 -13.05
C LEU A 220 22.33 0.40 -14.03
N ASN A 221 22.64 -0.81 -13.58
CA ASN A 221 22.51 -2.03 -14.36
C ASN A 221 21.17 -2.70 -14.09
N TYR A 222 20.90 -3.79 -14.81
CA TYR A 222 19.70 -4.59 -14.57
C TYR A 222 19.74 -5.27 -13.18
N THR A 223 18.65 -5.15 -12.44
CA THR A 223 18.42 -5.87 -11.17
C THR A 223 17.50 -7.08 -11.38
N GLN A 224 17.30 -7.89 -10.34
CA GLN A 224 16.17 -8.81 -10.32
C GLN A 224 14.85 -8.01 -10.30
N SER A 225 13.76 -8.63 -10.74
CA SER A 225 12.45 -7.96 -10.75
C SER A 225 11.83 -7.81 -9.36
N THR A 226 12.42 -8.45 -8.36
CA THR A 226 12.15 -8.18 -6.94
C THR A 226 12.68 -6.82 -6.48
N GLY A 227 13.69 -6.27 -7.18
CA GLY A 227 14.42 -5.05 -6.84
C GLY A 227 15.88 -5.31 -6.46
N SER A 228 16.66 -4.27 -6.15
CA SER A 228 18.03 -4.42 -5.65
C SER A 228 18.06 -5.11 -4.30
N ALA A 229 19.07 -5.93 -4.05
CA ALA A 229 19.18 -6.66 -2.78
C ALA A 229 19.28 -5.73 -1.57
N GLN A 230 19.98 -4.61 -1.74
CA GLN A 230 20.14 -3.59 -0.70
C GLN A 230 18.78 -2.99 -0.28
N MET A 231 17.98 -2.55 -1.25
CA MET A 231 16.67 -1.99 -0.97
C MET A 231 15.68 -3.05 -0.49
N MET A 232 15.79 -4.30 -1.00
CA MET A 232 14.98 -5.43 -0.53
C MET A 232 15.28 -5.79 0.93
N ARG A 233 16.54 -5.71 1.38
CA ARG A 233 16.88 -5.84 2.80
C ARG A 233 16.11 -4.83 3.63
N PHE A 234 16.20 -3.55 3.27
CA PHE A 234 15.54 -2.48 4.01
C PHE A 234 14.01 -2.68 4.08
N VAL A 235 13.33 -2.89 2.95
CA VAL A 235 11.86 -3.01 2.95
C VAL A 235 11.37 -4.28 3.64
N THR A 236 12.15 -5.37 3.58
CA THR A 236 11.83 -6.62 4.29
C THR A 236 11.92 -6.45 5.80
N GLU A 237 13.01 -5.88 6.29
CA GLU A 237 13.21 -5.61 7.72
C GLU A 237 12.18 -4.58 8.23
N HIS A 238 11.88 -3.54 7.45
CA HIS A 238 10.84 -2.56 7.79
C HIS A 238 9.46 -3.21 7.88
N THR A 239 9.12 -4.09 6.94
CA THR A 239 7.87 -4.88 6.97
C THR A 239 7.78 -5.76 8.22
N GLU A 240 8.87 -6.38 8.61
CA GLU A 240 8.95 -7.17 9.85
C GLU A 240 8.74 -6.30 11.09
N LEU A 241 9.43 -5.15 11.17
CA LEU A 241 9.35 -4.24 12.32
C LEU A 241 7.95 -3.64 12.50
N VAL A 242 7.29 -3.27 11.42
CA VAL A 242 6.03 -2.51 11.48
C VAL A 242 4.80 -3.42 11.43
N TYR A 243 4.78 -4.41 10.57
CA TYR A 243 3.58 -5.23 10.30
C TYR A 243 3.68 -6.65 10.86
N ASN A 244 4.87 -7.21 10.91
CA ASN A 244 5.15 -8.56 11.42
C ASN A 244 4.12 -9.62 10.98
N PRO A 245 3.95 -9.91 9.68
CA PRO A 245 2.90 -10.79 9.18
C PRO A 245 2.84 -12.11 9.94
N PRO A 246 1.63 -12.61 10.34
CA PRO A 246 1.51 -13.74 11.25
C PRO A 246 1.71 -15.11 10.61
N TYR A 247 2.09 -15.19 9.34
CA TYR A 247 2.43 -16.42 8.62
C TYR A 247 3.90 -16.44 8.16
N ALA A 248 4.45 -17.63 7.95
CA ALA A 248 5.90 -17.84 7.79
C ALA A 248 6.45 -17.41 6.42
N ASP A 249 5.70 -17.65 5.36
CA ASP A 249 6.14 -17.56 3.97
C ASP A 249 5.71 -16.24 3.28
N TRP A 250 5.66 -15.13 4.05
CA TRP A 250 5.49 -13.80 3.45
C TRP A 250 6.77 -13.34 2.74
N GLN A 251 6.60 -12.59 1.68
CA GLN A 251 7.68 -12.05 0.84
C GLN A 251 7.33 -10.62 0.44
N CYS A 252 8.35 -9.84 0.11
CA CYS A 252 8.22 -8.53 -0.50
C CYS A 252 8.69 -8.55 -1.96
N CYS A 253 8.17 -7.60 -2.75
CA CYS A 253 8.67 -7.28 -4.08
C CYS A 253 8.55 -5.78 -4.31
N GLN A 254 9.61 -5.12 -4.76
CA GLN A 254 9.56 -3.70 -5.10
C GLN A 254 8.67 -3.45 -6.31
N THR A 255 8.07 -2.26 -6.35
CA THR A 255 7.13 -1.85 -7.39
C THR A 255 7.46 -0.46 -7.94
N VAL A 256 6.99 -0.17 -9.14
CA VAL A 256 7.04 1.18 -9.75
C VAL A 256 5.90 2.06 -9.18
N GLY A 257 5.72 2.03 -7.86
CA GLY A 257 4.63 2.67 -7.12
C GLY A 257 3.33 1.86 -7.12
N SER A 258 2.39 2.22 -6.22
CA SER A 258 1.13 1.47 -6.00
C SER A 258 0.24 1.36 -7.24
N THR A 259 0.21 2.37 -8.13
CA THR A 259 -0.62 2.31 -9.35
C THR A 259 -0.20 1.16 -10.26
N ALA A 260 1.11 0.98 -10.50
CA ALA A 260 1.62 -0.15 -11.29
C ALA A 260 1.44 -1.48 -10.55
N ALA A 261 1.56 -1.47 -9.23
CA ALA A 261 1.31 -2.66 -8.40
C ALA A 261 -0.16 -3.11 -8.49
N LEU A 262 -1.10 -2.16 -8.44
CA LEU A 262 -2.53 -2.43 -8.56
C LEU A 262 -2.88 -3.02 -9.93
N GLU A 263 -2.37 -2.42 -11.01
CA GLU A 263 -2.61 -2.92 -12.37
C GLU A 263 -2.13 -4.37 -12.54
N GLN A 264 -0.90 -4.65 -12.11
CA GLN A 264 -0.34 -6.00 -12.14
C GLN A 264 -1.17 -6.98 -11.28
N THR A 265 -1.58 -6.56 -10.08
CA THR A 265 -2.36 -7.40 -9.15
C THR A 265 -3.74 -7.71 -9.73
N LEU A 266 -4.42 -6.72 -10.32
CA LEU A 266 -5.70 -6.95 -10.99
C LEU A 266 -5.56 -7.96 -12.13
N ARG A 267 -4.52 -7.86 -12.96
CA ARG A 267 -4.25 -8.86 -14.00
C ARG A 267 -3.93 -10.25 -13.45
N MET A 268 -3.33 -10.31 -12.25
CA MET A 268 -3.05 -11.60 -11.60
C MET A 268 -4.32 -12.32 -11.17
N PHE A 269 -5.33 -11.60 -10.71
CA PHE A 269 -6.52 -12.19 -10.10
C PHE A 269 -7.77 -12.10 -10.97
N CYS A 270 -7.85 -11.16 -11.90
CA CYS A 270 -9.05 -10.90 -12.68
C CYS A 270 -8.97 -11.45 -14.10
N ASP A 271 -10.08 -12.00 -14.55
CA ASP A 271 -10.25 -12.56 -15.91
C ASP A 271 -11.64 -12.14 -16.46
N LYS A 272 -11.63 -11.37 -17.54
CA LYS A 272 -12.88 -10.93 -18.20
C LYS A 272 -13.74 -12.10 -18.70
N ASP A 273 -13.09 -13.19 -19.14
CA ASP A 273 -13.80 -14.36 -19.67
C ASP A 273 -14.56 -15.11 -18.56
N ARG A 274 -14.09 -14.98 -17.31
CA ARG A 274 -14.80 -15.48 -16.13
C ARG A 274 -15.90 -14.51 -15.67
N LYS A 275 -16.02 -13.34 -16.30
CA LYS A 275 -16.88 -12.23 -15.85
C LYS A 275 -16.62 -11.86 -14.39
N ASP A 276 -15.36 -11.69 -14.04
CA ASP A 276 -14.96 -11.34 -12.68
C ASP A 276 -15.49 -9.97 -12.27
N ALA A 277 -15.72 -9.83 -10.97
CA ALA A 277 -16.05 -8.58 -10.32
C ALA A 277 -15.10 -8.34 -9.14
N VAL A 278 -14.82 -7.07 -8.87
CA VAL A 278 -13.99 -6.61 -7.75
C VAL A 278 -14.84 -5.76 -6.82
N LEU A 279 -14.87 -6.10 -5.54
CA LEU A 279 -15.46 -5.24 -4.51
C LEU A 279 -14.51 -4.09 -4.20
N THR A 280 -15.07 -2.93 -3.99
CA THR A 280 -14.36 -1.76 -3.44
C THR A 280 -15.36 -0.88 -2.71
N GLU A 281 -14.91 0.20 -2.06
CA GLU A 281 -15.81 1.20 -1.48
C GLU A 281 -16.74 1.80 -2.55
N GLU A 282 -17.96 2.20 -2.20
CA GLU A 282 -18.92 2.84 -3.14
C GLU A 282 -18.39 4.14 -3.75
N TYR A 283 -17.44 4.78 -3.06
CA TYR A 283 -16.58 5.84 -3.57
C TYR A 283 -15.14 5.38 -3.42
N SER A 284 -14.45 5.23 -4.53
CA SER A 284 -13.10 4.67 -4.55
C SER A 284 -12.15 5.54 -5.37
N PHE A 285 -10.86 5.28 -5.24
CA PHE A 285 -9.83 6.00 -5.98
C PHE A 285 -10.08 5.90 -7.49
N SER A 286 -10.33 7.05 -8.16
CA SER A 286 -10.73 7.08 -9.58
C SER A 286 -9.78 6.31 -10.49
N THR A 287 -8.46 6.44 -10.26
CA THR A 287 -7.46 5.70 -11.05
C THR A 287 -7.57 4.18 -10.84
N ALA A 288 -8.01 3.70 -9.68
CA ALA A 288 -8.28 2.28 -9.50
C ALA A 288 -9.47 1.83 -10.35
N LEU A 289 -10.54 2.62 -10.39
CA LEU A 289 -11.72 2.35 -11.23
C LEU A 289 -11.36 2.39 -12.72
N GLU A 290 -10.58 3.38 -13.14
CA GLU A 290 -10.04 3.55 -14.50
C GLU A 290 -9.09 2.41 -14.88
N THR A 291 -8.44 1.75 -13.91
CA THR A 291 -7.60 0.56 -14.13
C THR A 291 -8.45 -0.70 -14.28
N ILE A 292 -9.52 -0.85 -13.48
CA ILE A 292 -10.41 -2.02 -13.48
C ILE A 292 -11.22 -2.09 -14.78
N ALA A 293 -11.79 -0.97 -15.22
CA ALA A 293 -12.73 -0.93 -16.34
C ALA A 293 -12.17 -1.46 -17.69
N PRO A 294 -10.95 -1.06 -18.15
CA PRO A 294 -10.37 -1.56 -19.40
C PRO A 294 -10.02 -3.06 -19.36
N LEU A 295 -9.89 -3.65 -18.17
CA LEU A 295 -9.68 -5.09 -18.02
C LEU A 295 -10.98 -5.90 -18.27
N GLY A 296 -12.12 -5.23 -18.51
CA GLY A 296 -13.42 -5.88 -18.68
C GLY A 296 -13.94 -6.52 -17.40
N VAL A 297 -13.55 -5.98 -16.25
CA VAL A 297 -13.91 -6.42 -14.90
C VAL A 297 -14.92 -5.43 -14.31
N LYS A 298 -15.94 -5.91 -13.61
CA LYS A 298 -16.95 -5.05 -12.98
C LYS A 298 -16.46 -4.60 -11.60
N ALA A 299 -16.36 -3.30 -11.38
CA ALA A 299 -16.24 -2.76 -10.02
C ALA A 299 -17.61 -2.73 -9.35
N VAL A 300 -17.68 -3.12 -8.08
CA VAL A 300 -18.92 -3.19 -7.28
C VAL A 300 -18.70 -2.46 -5.97
N GLY A 301 -19.51 -1.44 -5.75
CA GLY A 301 -19.41 -0.55 -4.59
C GLY A 301 -20.04 -1.14 -3.35
N VAL A 302 -19.26 -1.25 -2.27
CA VAL A 302 -19.75 -1.56 -0.93
C VAL A 302 -20.06 -0.26 -0.22
N PRO A 303 -21.22 -0.10 0.42
CA PRO A 303 -21.54 1.09 1.21
C PRO A 303 -20.48 1.41 2.25
N VAL A 304 -20.31 2.70 2.55
CA VAL A 304 -19.33 3.20 3.51
C VAL A 304 -19.98 4.08 4.57
N ASP A 305 -19.32 4.14 5.73
CA ASP A 305 -19.61 5.11 6.79
C ASP A 305 -18.35 5.87 7.22
N ALA A 306 -18.34 6.46 8.42
CA ALA A 306 -17.20 7.18 8.99
C ALA A 306 -15.93 6.37 9.12
N GLU A 307 -16.08 5.10 9.37
CA GLU A 307 -14.97 4.16 9.49
C GLU A 307 -14.71 3.42 8.16
N GLY A 308 -15.24 3.92 7.04
CA GLY A 308 -15.05 3.35 5.72
C GLY A 308 -15.99 2.19 5.41
N LEU A 309 -15.52 1.20 4.69
CA LEU A 309 -16.29 0.06 4.19
C LEU A 309 -17.10 -0.65 5.30
N LEU A 310 -18.40 -0.86 5.02
CA LEU A 310 -19.34 -1.54 5.95
C LEU A 310 -19.26 -3.06 5.78
N PRO A 311 -18.76 -3.82 6.78
CA PRO A 311 -18.62 -5.28 6.67
C PRO A 311 -19.97 -6.00 6.58
N ASP A 312 -21.00 -5.54 7.32
CA ASP A 312 -22.32 -6.16 7.28
C ASP A 312 -22.97 -6.01 5.90
N ALA A 313 -22.88 -4.81 5.29
CA ALA A 313 -23.37 -4.61 3.94
C ALA A 313 -22.61 -5.44 2.90
N MET A 314 -21.29 -5.62 3.10
CA MET A 314 -20.47 -6.51 2.27
C MET A 314 -20.90 -7.97 2.42
N ASP A 315 -21.16 -8.41 3.63
CA ASP A 315 -21.62 -9.78 3.92
C ASP A 315 -22.99 -10.06 3.30
N ASP A 316 -23.95 -9.16 3.49
CA ASP A 316 -25.31 -9.25 2.92
C ASP A 316 -25.26 -9.30 1.38
N MET A 317 -24.49 -8.39 0.76
CA MET A 317 -24.31 -8.33 -0.68
C MET A 317 -23.72 -9.64 -1.23
N LEU A 318 -22.73 -10.19 -0.58
CA LEU A 318 -22.07 -11.44 -1.00
C LEU A 318 -22.95 -12.67 -0.71
N SER A 319 -23.73 -12.66 0.34
CA SER A 319 -24.66 -13.74 0.68
C SER A 319 -25.84 -13.81 -0.30
N ALA A 320 -26.34 -12.65 -0.74
CA ALA A 320 -27.44 -12.53 -1.69
C ALA A 320 -26.98 -12.43 -3.16
N TRP A 321 -25.72 -12.77 -3.48
CA TRP A 321 -25.18 -12.58 -4.83
C TRP A 321 -25.84 -13.51 -5.85
N ASP A 322 -26.57 -12.93 -6.81
CA ASP A 322 -27.14 -13.63 -7.94
C ASP A 322 -26.46 -13.17 -9.24
N PRO A 323 -25.68 -14.03 -9.93
CA PRO A 323 -25.08 -13.70 -11.21
C PRO A 323 -26.08 -13.24 -12.29
N ALA A 324 -27.29 -13.81 -12.30
CA ALA A 324 -28.29 -13.45 -13.32
C ALA A 324 -28.75 -12.00 -13.16
N ALA A 325 -28.98 -11.56 -11.91
CA ALA A 325 -29.33 -10.18 -11.59
C ALA A 325 -28.15 -9.19 -11.77
N ARG A 326 -26.93 -9.68 -11.93
CA ARG A 326 -25.69 -8.91 -12.02
C ARG A 326 -25.01 -9.00 -13.42
N GLY A 327 -25.79 -9.15 -14.49
CA GLY A 327 -25.26 -9.20 -15.87
C GLY A 327 -24.38 -10.43 -16.15
N GLY A 328 -24.54 -11.48 -15.38
CA GLY A 328 -23.76 -12.73 -15.47
C GLY A 328 -22.39 -12.66 -14.78
N HIS A 329 -22.10 -11.59 -14.04
CA HIS A 329 -20.86 -11.52 -13.26
C HIS A 329 -20.88 -12.51 -12.11
N ARG A 330 -19.81 -13.30 -11.99
CA ARG A 330 -19.65 -14.23 -10.89
C ARG A 330 -19.49 -13.49 -9.56
N LYS A 331 -19.78 -14.18 -8.46
CA LYS A 331 -19.55 -13.65 -7.11
C LYS A 331 -18.12 -13.14 -6.98
N PRO A 332 -17.90 -11.90 -6.52
CA PRO A 332 -16.57 -11.35 -6.32
C PRO A 332 -15.72 -12.23 -5.42
N HIS A 333 -14.44 -12.35 -5.77
CA HIS A 333 -13.43 -13.04 -4.99
C HIS A 333 -12.26 -12.12 -4.62
N LEU A 334 -12.35 -10.85 -4.99
CA LEU A 334 -11.32 -9.85 -4.76
C LEU A 334 -11.95 -8.60 -4.13
N LEU A 335 -11.33 -8.09 -3.07
CA LEU A 335 -11.63 -6.82 -2.44
C LEU A 335 -10.43 -5.90 -2.61
N TYR A 336 -10.62 -4.71 -3.20
CA TYR A 336 -9.69 -3.59 -3.17
C TYR A 336 -10.17 -2.58 -2.13
N THR A 337 -9.33 -2.20 -1.18
CA THR A 337 -9.68 -1.24 -0.12
C THR A 337 -8.50 -0.36 0.27
N VAL A 338 -8.79 0.88 0.69
CA VAL A 338 -7.82 1.85 1.23
C VAL A 338 -8.15 2.09 2.71
N PRO A 339 -7.60 1.30 3.65
CA PRO A 339 -8.05 1.31 5.04
C PRO A 339 -7.72 2.57 5.84
N SER A 340 -6.65 3.29 5.50
CA SER A 340 -6.22 4.51 6.22
C SER A 340 -6.36 5.74 5.35
N GLY A 341 -7.15 6.74 5.81
CA GLY A 341 -7.32 7.99 5.08
C GLY A 341 -7.83 7.81 3.66
N GLN A 342 -8.84 6.98 3.48
CA GLN A 342 -9.38 6.52 2.21
C GLN A 342 -9.56 7.67 1.19
N ASN A 343 -9.16 7.44 -0.03
CA ASN A 343 -9.36 8.38 -1.13
C ASN A 343 -10.61 7.99 -1.94
N PRO A 344 -11.68 8.82 -1.94
CA PRO A 344 -11.72 10.23 -1.57
C PRO A 344 -12.25 10.53 -0.16
N THR A 345 -12.77 9.54 0.59
CA THR A 345 -13.59 9.77 1.78
C THR A 345 -12.85 10.33 3.00
N GLY A 346 -11.54 10.15 3.10
CA GLY A 346 -10.77 10.43 4.31
C GLY A 346 -11.08 9.48 5.47
N ALA A 347 -11.98 8.52 5.28
CA ALA A 347 -12.35 7.55 6.29
C ALA A 347 -11.14 6.68 6.69
N THR A 348 -11.11 6.26 7.95
CA THR A 348 -10.06 5.38 8.46
C THR A 348 -10.70 4.24 9.24
N GLN A 349 -10.45 3.01 8.78
CA GLN A 349 -10.97 1.81 9.41
C GLN A 349 -10.29 1.58 10.76
N SER A 350 -11.10 1.48 11.84
CA SER A 350 -10.60 1.07 13.15
C SER A 350 -10.09 -0.37 13.14
N ALA A 351 -9.34 -0.76 14.17
CA ALA A 351 -8.88 -2.14 14.31
C ALA A 351 -10.05 -3.14 14.39
N ALA A 352 -11.17 -2.75 14.99
CA ALA A 352 -12.38 -3.57 15.04
C ALA A 352 -13.03 -3.72 13.66
N ARG A 353 -13.10 -2.61 12.89
CA ARG A 353 -13.61 -2.61 11.52
C ARG A 353 -12.78 -3.50 10.60
N ARG A 354 -11.44 -3.41 10.65
CA ARG A 354 -10.53 -4.26 9.87
C ARG A 354 -10.71 -5.74 10.20
N ARG A 355 -10.87 -6.10 11.49
CA ARG A 355 -11.18 -7.49 11.90
C ARG A 355 -12.50 -7.99 11.34
N ALA A 356 -13.55 -7.16 11.37
CA ALA A 356 -14.85 -7.52 10.81
C ALA A 356 -14.79 -7.71 9.28
N ILE A 357 -14.14 -6.81 8.56
CA ILE A 357 -13.90 -6.95 7.10
C ILE A 357 -13.12 -8.23 6.80
N TYR A 358 -12.07 -8.52 7.58
CA TYR A 358 -11.26 -9.73 7.41
C TYR A 358 -12.10 -11.00 7.66
N ALA A 359 -12.97 -11.01 8.68
CA ALA A 359 -13.85 -12.13 8.96
C ALA A 359 -14.85 -12.39 7.81
N VAL A 360 -15.42 -11.33 7.22
CA VAL A 360 -16.29 -11.46 6.03
C VAL A 360 -15.47 -11.97 4.83
N ALA A 361 -14.24 -11.50 4.65
CA ALA A 361 -13.35 -12.00 3.61
C ALA A 361 -13.02 -13.50 3.80
N GLN A 362 -12.84 -13.96 5.03
CA GLN A 362 -12.70 -15.39 5.33
C GLN A 362 -13.96 -16.19 5.00
N LYS A 363 -15.14 -15.70 5.40
CA LYS A 363 -16.44 -16.34 5.16
C LYS A 363 -16.73 -16.53 3.67
N HIS A 364 -16.41 -15.54 2.85
CA HIS A 364 -16.72 -15.52 1.42
C HIS A 364 -15.55 -15.84 0.52
N ASP A 365 -14.43 -16.28 1.07
CA ASP A 365 -13.19 -16.62 0.35
C ASP A 365 -12.68 -15.49 -0.54
N LEU A 366 -12.68 -14.25 -0.01
CA LEU A 366 -12.12 -13.10 -0.72
C LEU A 366 -10.60 -13.05 -0.54
N TYR A 367 -9.90 -12.62 -1.57
CA TYR A 367 -8.54 -12.13 -1.52
C TYR A 367 -8.56 -10.61 -1.38
N ILE A 368 -7.67 -10.01 -0.57
CA ILE A 368 -7.70 -8.58 -0.25
C ILE A 368 -6.49 -7.89 -0.87
N ILE A 369 -6.72 -6.80 -1.59
CA ILE A 369 -5.71 -5.80 -1.96
C ILE A 369 -5.82 -4.65 -0.97
N GLU A 370 -4.86 -4.55 -0.05
CA GLU A 370 -4.74 -3.49 0.95
C GLU A 370 -3.85 -2.38 0.40
N ASP A 371 -4.42 -1.27 -0.07
CA ASP A 371 -3.65 -0.12 -0.60
C ASP A 371 -3.44 0.92 0.50
N GLU A 372 -2.19 1.10 0.97
CA GLU A 372 -1.88 1.86 2.18
C GLU A 372 -0.81 2.96 1.97
N PRO A 373 -1.01 3.88 1.03
CA PRO A 373 -0.08 4.99 0.83
C PRO A 373 -0.10 6.00 1.97
N TYR A 374 -1.11 5.96 2.85
CA TYR A 374 -1.34 6.91 3.95
C TYR A 374 -1.17 6.28 5.33
N TYR A 375 -0.72 5.03 5.45
CA TYR A 375 -0.67 4.28 6.71
C TYR A 375 0.02 5.04 7.85
N PHE A 376 1.14 5.69 7.58
CA PHE A 376 1.89 6.46 8.57
C PHE A 376 1.37 7.89 8.80
N LEU A 377 0.42 8.35 7.98
CA LEU A 377 -0.23 9.65 8.10
C LEU A 377 -1.50 9.58 8.96
N GLN A 378 -1.47 8.78 10.03
CA GLN A 378 -2.52 8.71 11.05
C GLN A 378 -2.32 9.89 12.02
N MET A 379 -3.21 10.89 11.92
CA MET A 379 -3.08 12.17 12.59
C MET A 379 -3.58 12.13 14.03
N GLN A 380 -3.19 13.11 14.83
CA GLN A 380 -3.74 13.34 16.17
C GLN A 380 -5.23 13.68 16.08
N PRO A 381 -6.04 13.38 17.12
CA PRO A 381 -7.44 13.80 17.17
C PRO A 381 -7.58 15.32 16.95
N TYR A 382 -8.59 15.73 16.20
CA TYR A 382 -8.90 17.15 16.03
C TYR A 382 -9.57 17.71 17.29
N ALA A 383 -8.98 18.73 17.89
CA ALA A 383 -9.48 19.35 19.11
C ALA A 383 -10.57 20.42 18.87
N GLY A 384 -10.84 20.77 17.60
CA GLY A 384 -11.71 21.90 17.25
C GLY A 384 -10.92 23.21 17.21
N THR A 385 -11.64 24.31 16.95
CA THR A 385 -11.09 25.68 17.03
C THR A 385 -11.12 26.25 18.46
N ASP A 386 -11.67 25.50 19.40
CA ASP A 386 -11.73 25.93 20.81
C ASP A 386 -10.36 25.73 21.46
N ALA A 387 -9.64 26.84 21.67
CA ALA A 387 -8.28 26.85 22.21
C ALA A 387 -8.16 26.32 23.65
N SER A 388 -9.27 25.96 24.30
CA SER A 388 -9.31 25.47 25.67
C SER A 388 -8.96 23.99 25.83
N ALA A 389 -9.03 23.18 24.75
CA ALA A 389 -8.66 21.78 24.79
C ALA A 389 -7.19 21.61 24.32
N PRO A 390 -6.28 21.19 25.19
CA PRO A 390 -4.89 20.97 24.77
C PRO A 390 -4.85 19.86 23.71
N ALA A 391 -4.19 20.15 22.58
CA ALA A 391 -3.89 19.12 21.57
C ALA A 391 -3.12 17.96 22.24
N ALA A 392 -3.46 16.72 21.87
CA ALA A 392 -2.70 15.57 22.34
C ALA A 392 -1.23 15.73 21.93
N PRO A 393 -0.27 15.52 22.86
CA PRO A 393 1.13 15.66 22.53
C PRO A 393 1.54 14.65 21.44
N PRO A 394 2.52 14.97 20.59
CA PRO A 394 3.06 13.99 19.65
C PRO A 394 3.72 12.84 20.41
N PRO A 395 3.86 11.64 19.79
CA PRO A 395 4.60 10.55 20.39
C PRO A 395 6.02 10.98 20.78
N SER A 396 6.48 10.57 21.96
CA SER A 396 7.79 10.93 22.50
C SER A 396 8.91 10.00 22.01
N SER A 397 8.57 8.85 21.44
CA SER A 397 9.49 7.85 20.95
C SER A 397 8.92 7.10 19.73
N VAL A 398 9.81 6.42 19.02
CA VAL A 398 9.44 5.55 17.89
C VAL A 398 8.56 4.38 18.35
N ASP A 399 8.85 3.81 19.52
CA ASP A 399 8.05 2.70 20.06
C ASP A 399 6.63 3.15 20.41
N GLU A 400 6.49 4.32 21.01
CA GLU A 400 5.19 4.94 21.27
C GLU A 400 4.45 5.22 19.95
N PHE A 401 5.15 5.77 18.96
CA PHE A 401 4.58 6.02 17.63
C PHE A 401 4.02 4.75 17.01
N LEU A 402 4.82 3.67 16.95
CA LEU A 402 4.39 2.38 16.41
C LEU A 402 3.18 1.82 17.19
N GLY A 403 3.17 1.98 18.53
CA GLY A 403 2.06 1.55 19.39
C GLY A 403 0.75 2.31 19.17
N THR A 404 0.81 3.53 18.58
CA THR A 404 -0.40 4.32 18.25
C THR A 404 -0.99 4.00 16.88
N LEU A 405 -0.27 3.29 16.01
CA LEU A 405 -0.76 2.95 14.68
C LEU A 405 -1.84 1.86 14.74
N ILE A 406 -2.90 2.05 13.97
CA ILE A 406 -3.94 1.02 13.82
C ILE A 406 -3.33 -0.18 13.09
N PRO A 407 -3.41 -1.41 13.64
CA PRO A 407 -2.88 -2.60 12.97
C PRO A 407 -3.45 -2.78 11.57
N SER A 408 -2.58 -3.11 10.60
CA SER A 408 -2.98 -3.33 9.20
C SER A 408 -3.74 -4.64 9.02
N LEU A 409 -4.42 -4.80 7.88
CA LEU A 409 -5.01 -6.08 7.50
C LEU A 409 -3.93 -7.16 7.35
N LEU A 410 -2.74 -6.80 6.80
CA LEU A 410 -1.59 -7.71 6.72
C LEU A 410 -1.14 -8.21 8.10
N SER A 411 -1.17 -7.35 9.14
CA SER A 411 -0.81 -7.74 10.52
C SER A 411 -1.80 -8.73 11.15
N MET A 412 -3.02 -8.81 10.61
CA MET A 412 -4.10 -9.70 11.07
C MET A 412 -4.23 -10.95 10.19
N ASP A 413 -3.49 -11.04 9.08
CA ASP A 413 -3.65 -12.04 8.03
C ASP A 413 -3.10 -13.40 8.43
N THR A 414 -3.96 -14.27 8.95
CA THR A 414 -3.59 -15.65 9.30
C THR A 414 -3.61 -16.62 8.13
N ASP A 415 -4.19 -16.23 6.99
CA ASP A 415 -4.40 -17.09 5.82
C ASP A 415 -3.44 -16.80 4.66
N GLY A 416 -2.76 -15.65 4.66
CA GLY A 416 -2.00 -15.15 3.52
C GLY A 416 -2.91 -14.65 2.38
N ARG A 417 -4.12 -14.11 2.74
CA ARG A 417 -5.12 -13.57 1.81
C ARG A 417 -4.99 -12.07 1.53
N VAL A 418 -3.97 -11.42 2.07
CA VAL A 418 -3.73 -9.99 1.90
C VAL A 418 -2.50 -9.77 1.04
N LEU A 419 -2.67 -9.03 -0.07
CA LEU A 419 -1.59 -8.36 -0.76
C LEU A 419 -1.63 -6.90 -0.33
N ARG A 420 -0.63 -6.49 0.44
CA ARG A 420 -0.47 -5.10 0.87
C ARG A 420 0.42 -4.34 -0.10
N MET A 421 0.01 -3.12 -0.45
CA MET A 421 0.78 -2.19 -1.27
C MET A 421 1.23 -1.01 -0.41
N ASP A 422 2.54 -0.85 -0.26
CA ASP A 422 3.18 0.29 0.39
C ASP A 422 3.85 1.19 -0.65
N SER A 423 3.90 2.50 -0.41
CA SER A 423 4.41 3.48 -1.35
C SER A 423 5.21 4.59 -0.67
N PHE A 424 6.34 4.97 -1.25
CA PHE A 424 7.08 6.17 -0.85
C PHE A 424 6.48 7.48 -1.40
N SER A 425 5.43 7.39 -2.23
CA SER A 425 4.86 8.56 -2.93
C SER A 425 4.29 9.62 -1.99
N LYS A 426 3.79 9.25 -0.80
CA LYS A 426 3.15 10.19 0.14
C LYS A 426 3.99 10.47 1.39
N VAL A 427 5.03 9.66 1.61
CA VAL A 427 5.88 9.73 2.79
C VAL A 427 7.32 10.13 2.50
N LEU A 428 7.73 10.17 1.23
CA LEU A 428 9.01 10.71 0.77
C LEU A 428 8.80 11.58 -0.46
N VAL A 429 8.90 10.98 -1.66
CA VAL A 429 8.85 11.70 -2.94
C VAL A 429 8.03 10.95 -3.98
N PRO A 430 6.94 11.53 -4.51
CA PRO A 430 6.08 10.85 -5.48
C PRO A 430 6.80 10.55 -6.81
N GLY A 431 7.76 11.38 -7.21
CA GLY A 431 8.53 11.24 -8.45
C GLY A 431 9.52 10.07 -8.44
N SER A 432 9.88 9.50 -7.28
CA SER A 432 10.74 8.32 -7.23
C SER A 432 10.13 7.09 -7.86
N ARG A 433 8.80 7.03 -7.95
CA ARG A 433 8.05 5.86 -8.45
C ARG A 433 8.49 4.56 -7.77
N LEU A 434 8.65 4.61 -6.44
CA LEU A 434 9.05 3.48 -5.59
C LEU A 434 7.94 3.11 -4.61
N GLY A 435 7.81 1.82 -4.39
CA GLY A 435 6.98 1.18 -3.39
C GLY A 435 7.31 -0.31 -3.32
N TRP A 436 6.54 -1.05 -2.57
CA TRP A 436 6.65 -2.51 -2.54
C TRP A 436 5.30 -3.15 -2.26
N VAL A 437 5.18 -4.40 -2.63
CA VAL A 437 4.07 -5.27 -2.24
C VAL A 437 4.56 -6.32 -1.26
N THR A 438 3.70 -6.68 -0.32
CA THR A 438 3.92 -7.77 0.63
C THR A 438 2.76 -8.74 0.55
N ALA A 439 3.03 -10.02 0.32
CA ALA A 439 2.04 -11.09 0.26
C ALA A 439 2.69 -12.46 0.52
N SER A 440 1.91 -13.54 0.41
CA SER A 440 2.45 -14.90 0.48
C SER A 440 3.45 -15.18 -0.65
N ALA A 441 4.39 -16.07 -0.41
CA ALA A 441 5.43 -16.43 -1.38
C ALA A 441 4.87 -16.86 -2.74
N GLN A 442 3.74 -17.57 -2.75
CA GLN A 442 3.04 -17.94 -3.99
C GLN A 442 2.58 -16.71 -4.78
N VAL A 443 1.97 -15.75 -4.10
CA VAL A 443 1.41 -14.54 -4.75
C VAL A 443 2.55 -13.63 -5.22
N ILE A 444 3.60 -13.47 -4.42
CA ILE A 444 4.78 -12.71 -4.82
C ILE A 444 5.50 -13.37 -6.01
N GLU A 445 5.57 -14.71 -6.04
CA GLU A 445 6.12 -15.41 -7.20
C GLU A 445 5.32 -15.07 -8.47
N ARG A 446 3.99 -15.08 -8.41
CA ARG A 446 3.14 -14.67 -9.54
C ARG A 446 3.33 -13.21 -9.90
N PHE A 447 3.42 -12.31 -8.93
CA PHE A 447 3.70 -10.89 -9.13
C PHE A 447 5.02 -10.69 -9.90
N ILE A 448 6.08 -11.40 -9.50
CA ILE A 448 7.38 -11.36 -10.17
C ILE A 448 7.27 -11.81 -11.63
N ARG A 449 6.46 -12.85 -11.95
CA ARG A 449 6.27 -13.31 -13.35
C ARG A 449 5.68 -12.20 -14.23
N HIS A 450 4.78 -11.39 -13.69
CA HIS A 450 4.26 -10.20 -14.39
C HIS A 450 5.34 -9.12 -14.53
N ALA A 451 6.02 -8.78 -13.43
CA ALA A 451 7.05 -7.74 -13.42
C ALA A 451 8.21 -8.03 -14.38
N GLU A 452 8.67 -9.28 -14.49
CA GLU A 452 9.77 -9.70 -15.37
C GLU A 452 9.59 -9.34 -16.84
N VAL A 453 8.36 -9.24 -17.30
CA VAL A 453 8.01 -8.98 -18.71
C VAL A 453 7.25 -7.68 -18.94
N ALA A 454 6.94 -6.94 -17.87
CA ALA A 454 6.27 -5.64 -17.94
C ALA A 454 7.27 -4.50 -17.71
N ASN A 455 7.59 -4.18 -16.46
CA ASN A 455 8.42 -3.06 -16.07
C ASN A 455 9.83 -3.45 -15.59
N GLN A 456 10.10 -4.72 -15.40
CA GLN A 456 11.33 -5.34 -14.91
C GLN A 456 11.78 -4.90 -13.50
N GLY A 457 11.24 -3.84 -12.95
CA GLY A 457 11.53 -3.28 -11.64
C GLY A 457 11.70 -1.76 -11.65
N PRO A 458 11.84 -1.12 -10.48
CA PRO A 458 12.02 0.32 -10.38
C PRO A 458 13.36 0.81 -10.93
N SER A 459 13.42 2.12 -11.24
CA SER A 459 14.65 2.80 -11.69
C SER A 459 15.80 2.63 -10.71
N GLY A 460 17.00 2.31 -11.22
CA GLY A 460 18.21 2.20 -10.42
C GLY A 460 18.59 3.51 -9.73
N PHE A 461 18.40 4.66 -10.38
CA PHE A 461 18.59 5.97 -9.74
C PHE A 461 17.69 6.17 -8.52
N SER A 462 16.44 5.81 -8.65
CA SER A 462 15.49 5.92 -7.53
C SER A 462 15.86 4.97 -6.40
N GLN A 463 16.21 3.72 -6.72
CA GLN A 463 16.59 2.73 -5.72
C GLN A 463 17.82 3.16 -4.92
N ILE A 464 18.90 3.62 -5.59
CA ILE A 464 20.13 3.97 -4.90
C ILE A 464 19.98 5.27 -4.08
N ALA A 465 19.31 6.29 -4.63
CA ALA A 465 19.12 7.55 -3.91
C ALA A 465 18.26 7.35 -2.65
N VAL A 466 17.15 6.60 -2.78
CA VAL A 466 16.26 6.31 -1.64
C VAL A 466 16.92 5.37 -0.65
N TRP A 467 17.68 4.37 -1.09
CA TRP A 467 18.40 3.47 -0.20
C TRP A 467 19.49 4.19 0.60
N LYS A 468 20.27 5.05 -0.03
CA LYS A 468 21.28 5.89 0.64
C LYS A 468 20.66 6.74 1.75
N LEU A 469 19.48 7.32 1.49
CA LEU A 469 18.73 8.08 2.48
C LEU A 469 18.23 7.18 3.62
N LEU A 470 17.51 6.11 3.28
CA LEU A 470 16.77 5.30 4.24
C LEU A 470 17.68 4.37 5.06
N ASP A 471 18.63 3.70 4.40
CA ASP A 471 19.43 2.65 5.05
C ASP A 471 20.75 3.18 5.61
N GLU A 472 21.55 3.91 4.81
CA GLU A 472 22.85 4.41 5.25
C GLU A 472 22.76 5.67 6.12
N THR A 473 21.81 6.61 5.81
CA THR A 473 21.75 7.89 6.54
C THR A 473 20.86 7.81 7.77
N TRP A 474 19.62 7.33 7.60
CA TRP A 474 18.65 7.34 8.68
C TRP A 474 18.56 6.03 9.45
N GLY A 475 18.79 4.90 8.81
CA GLY A 475 18.41 3.60 9.34
C GLY A 475 16.90 3.49 9.56
N HIS A 476 16.43 2.36 10.08
CA HIS A 476 15.01 2.16 10.39
C HIS A 476 14.47 3.17 11.41
N GLU A 477 15.25 3.48 12.44
CA GLU A 477 14.86 4.39 13.51
C GLU A 477 14.70 5.83 13.00
N GLY A 478 15.69 6.35 12.26
CA GLY A 478 15.62 7.69 11.66
C GLY A 478 14.50 7.82 10.63
N TYR A 479 14.21 6.75 9.84
CA TYR A 479 13.07 6.76 8.95
C TYR A 479 11.74 6.83 9.71
N LEU A 480 11.60 6.12 10.82
CA LEU A 480 10.40 6.21 11.65
C LEU A 480 10.27 7.58 12.36
N GLN A 481 11.39 8.21 12.74
CA GLN A 481 11.38 9.60 13.23
C GLN A 481 10.91 10.58 12.15
N TRP A 482 11.33 10.39 10.90
CA TRP A 482 10.81 11.16 9.77
C TRP A 482 9.29 10.99 9.63
N LEU A 483 8.77 9.77 9.71
CA LEU A 483 7.34 9.48 9.64
C LEU A 483 6.55 10.09 10.81
N MET A 484 7.14 10.13 12.00
CA MET A 484 6.59 10.86 13.15
C MET A 484 6.49 12.36 12.86
N ASN A 485 7.54 12.95 12.30
CA ASN A 485 7.53 14.37 11.92
C ASN A 485 6.43 14.63 10.88
N LEU A 486 6.31 13.81 9.84
CA LEU A 486 5.24 13.95 8.85
C LEU A 486 3.84 13.88 9.48
N ARG A 487 3.62 13.00 10.46
CA ARG A 487 2.35 12.92 11.20
C ARG A 487 2.01 14.26 11.85
N VAL A 488 2.98 14.94 12.46
CA VAL A 488 2.78 16.26 13.08
C VAL A 488 2.44 17.31 12.02
N GLU A 489 3.22 17.38 10.96
CA GLU A 489 3.01 18.32 9.85
C GLU A 489 1.63 18.15 9.20
N TYR A 490 1.22 16.91 8.91
CA TYR A 490 -0.09 16.64 8.31
C TYR A 490 -1.25 16.90 9.29
N THR A 491 -1.05 16.67 10.59
CA THR A 491 -2.02 17.05 11.63
C THR A 491 -2.28 18.56 11.60
N GLN A 492 -1.22 19.36 11.59
CA GLN A 492 -1.32 20.81 11.57
C GLN A 492 -2.00 21.33 10.29
N ARG A 493 -1.62 20.78 9.13
CA ARG A 493 -2.23 21.18 7.85
C ARG A 493 -3.70 20.83 7.77
N ARG A 494 -4.11 19.66 8.30
CA ARG A 494 -5.52 19.30 8.46
C ARG A 494 -6.26 20.32 9.32
N ASP A 495 -5.68 20.70 10.43
CA ASP A 495 -6.30 21.62 11.39
C ASP A 495 -6.49 23.01 10.79
N TRP A 496 -5.54 23.52 10.02
CA TRP A 496 -5.70 24.77 9.25
C TRP A 496 -6.88 24.69 8.27
N LEU A 497 -6.97 23.61 7.49
CA LEU A 497 -8.08 23.47 6.54
C LEU A 497 -9.43 23.35 7.25
N LEU A 498 -9.51 22.63 8.37
CA LEU A 498 -10.75 22.49 9.14
C LEU A 498 -11.17 23.83 9.77
N ALA A 499 -10.24 24.58 10.32
CA ALA A 499 -10.51 25.92 10.82
C ALA A 499 -11.03 26.87 9.72
N ALA A 500 -10.50 26.77 8.50
CA ALA A 500 -11.03 27.51 7.35
C ALA A 500 -12.46 27.05 6.99
N CYS A 501 -12.74 25.76 7.01
CA CYS A 501 -14.09 25.23 6.78
C CYS A 501 -15.07 25.76 7.83
N GLU A 502 -14.66 25.83 9.09
CA GLU A 502 -15.49 26.38 10.18
C GLU A 502 -15.80 27.86 10.01
N ARG A 503 -14.87 28.65 9.46
CA ARG A 503 -15.07 30.09 9.22
C ARG A 503 -15.93 30.41 8.01
N HIS A 504 -15.80 29.64 6.93
CA HIS A 504 -16.27 30.07 5.61
C HIS A 504 -17.40 29.23 5.00
N LEU A 505 -17.58 27.96 5.43
CA LEU A 505 -18.63 27.12 4.86
C LEU A 505 -19.96 27.29 5.59
N PRO A 506 -21.10 27.37 4.85
CA PRO A 506 -22.43 27.45 5.45
C PRO A 506 -22.79 26.12 6.12
N ARG A 507 -22.83 26.12 7.46
CA ARG A 507 -23.04 24.91 8.29
C ARG A 507 -24.40 24.25 8.09
N ASP A 508 -25.40 25.00 7.70
CA ASP A 508 -26.75 24.49 7.42
C ASP A 508 -26.81 23.70 6.11
N ILE A 509 -25.83 23.92 5.21
CA ILE A 509 -25.77 23.31 3.88
C ILE A 509 -24.62 22.30 3.80
N VAL A 510 -23.46 22.60 4.41
CA VAL A 510 -22.24 21.80 4.28
C VAL A 510 -21.87 21.16 5.61
N SER A 511 -21.67 19.88 5.58
CA SER A 511 -21.20 19.12 6.75
C SER A 511 -19.88 18.40 6.42
N TRP A 512 -19.07 18.11 7.44
CA TRP A 512 -17.81 17.39 7.32
C TRP A 512 -17.40 16.69 8.62
N THR A 513 -16.45 15.71 8.56
CA THR A 513 -15.81 15.02 9.70
C THR A 513 -14.29 15.24 9.65
N PRO A 514 -13.60 15.51 10.75
CA PRO A 514 -12.16 15.54 10.81
C PRO A 514 -11.54 14.19 10.38
N PRO A 515 -10.71 14.12 9.32
CA PRO A 515 -10.07 12.88 8.95
C PRO A 515 -9.04 12.47 10.01
N ALA A 516 -9.01 11.16 10.32
CA ALA A 516 -8.05 10.60 11.26
C ALA A 516 -6.73 10.20 10.59
N ALA A 517 -6.69 10.10 9.27
CA ALA A 517 -5.48 9.80 8.50
C ALA A 517 -5.56 10.37 7.08
N GLY A 518 -4.45 10.31 6.34
CA GLY A 518 -4.40 10.68 4.93
C GLY A 518 -4.20 12.15 4.67
N MET A 519 -4.72 12.63 3.53
CA MET A 519 -4.53 14.02 3.06
C MET A 519 -5.80 14.63 2.45
N PHE A 520 -6.96 14.04 2.72
CA PHE A 520 -8.25 14.45 2.18
C PHE A 520 -9.26 14.73 3.28
N VAL A 521 -10.12 15.70 3.03
CA VAL A 521 -11.27 16.03 3.87
C VAL A 521 -12.56 15.68 3.13
N SER A 522 -13.45 14.97 3.78
CA SER A 522 -14.66 14.42 3.17
C SER A 522 -15.79 14.10 4.19
N SER A 523 -17.10 14.08 3.85
CA SER A 523 -18.26 13.91 4.78
C SER A 523 -19.33 12.90 4.32
N LEU A 524 -19.86 12.08 5.23
CA LEU A 524 -21.00 11.17 5.06
C LEU A 524 -21.99 11.29 6.25
N ARG A 525 -23.28 11.44 6.00
CA ARG A 525 -24.32 11.45 7.04
C ARG A 525 -24.87 10.03 7.22
N ARG A 526 -25.01 9.57 8.47
CA ARG A 526 -25.66 8.31 8.80
C ARG A 526 -27.17 8.48 8.59
N PRO A 527 -27.88 7.56 7.90
CA PRO A 527 -29.33 7.52 7.98
C PRO A 527 -29.75 7.25 9.43
N PRO A 528 -30.90 7.77 9.90
CA PRO A 528 -31.42 7.43 11.22
C PRO A 528 -31.58 5.90 11.26
N SER A 529 -30.96 5.28 12.25
CA SER A 529 -31.11 3.82 12.49
C SER A 529 -32.58 3.48 12.60
N PRO A 530 -33.06 2.42 11.91
CA PRO A 530 -34.36 1.88 12.25
C PRO A 530 -34.33 1.48 13.73
N THR A 531 -35.34 1.90 14.45
CA THR A 531 -35.56 1.56 15.87
C THR A 531 -35.62 0.03 16.03
N TYR A 532 -34.51 -0.57 16.42
CA TYR A 532 -34.51 -1.93 16.91
C TYR A 532 -35.12 -1.90 18.32
N THR A 533 -36.28 -2.50 18.47
CA THR A 533 -36.89 -2.83 19.74
C THR A 533 -35.96 -3.72 20.56
N HIS A 534 -35.65 -3.26 21.75
CA HIS A 534 -34.82 -3.92 22.74
C HIS A 534 -35.16 -5.39 22.96
N LEU A 535 -34.17 -6.27 22.77
CA LEU A 535 -34.10 -7.53 23.52
C LEU A 535 -33.25 -7.27 24.79
N PRO A 536 -33.65 -7.78 25.96
CA PRO A 536 -32.97 -7.50 27.22
C PRO A 536 -31.62 -8.22 27.26
N CYS A 537 -30.54 -7.46 27.45
CA CYS A 537 -29.23 -7.99 27.85
C CYS A 537 -29.01 -7.72 29.32
N ASP A 538 -28.50 -8.73 30.02
CA ASP A 538 -28.22 -8.75 31.47
C ASP A 538 -27.30 -7.59 31.91
N ASP A 539 -27.68 -7.05 33.09
CA ASP A 539 -27.00 -5.96 33.81
C ASP A 539 -25.64 -6.40 34.35
N THR A 540 -24.55 -6.13 33.65
CA THR A 540 -23.22 -5.96 34.27
C THR A 540 -22.21 -5.30 33.27
N CYS A 541 -22.46 -4.11 32.74
CA CYS A 541 -21.45 -3.29 32.13
C CYS A 541 -21.56 -1.85 32.61
N SER A 542 -20.52 -1.40 33.33
CA SER A 542 -20.41 -0.09 33.93
C SER A 542 -20.55 1.04 32.91
N GLU A 543 -21.38 2.03 33.28
CA GLU A 543 -21.68 3.28 32.55
C GLU A 543 -20.52 4.27 32.52
N THR A 544 -19.42 4.00 31.86
CA THR A 544 -18.37 5.02 31.71
C THR A 544 -17.65 4.97 30.37
N ASN A 545 -18.35 4.86 29.23
CA ASN A 545 -17.76 5.20 27.93
C ASN A 545 -18.83 5.39 26.83
N ARG A 546 -19.84 6.21 27.07
CA ARG A 546 -20.64 6.77 25.98
C ARG A 546 -19.88 7.95 25.40
N LEU A 547 -19.02 7.69 24.40
CA LEU A 547 -18.56 8.73 23.51
C LEU A 547 -19.77 9.31 22.74
N PRO A 548 -19.88 10.64 22.61
CA PRO A 548 -20.95 11.23 21.82
C PRO A 548 -20.84 10.78 20.35
N PRO A 549 -21.94 10.73 19.60
CA PRO A 549 -21.95 10.32 18.21
C PRO A 549 -21.00 11.20 17.40
N ARG A 550 -19.84 10.66 17.02
CA ARG A 550 -18.84 11.35 16.21
C ARG A 550 -19.34 11.41 14.78
N THR A 551 -19.51 12.60 14.27
CA THR A 551 -19.99 12.95 12.93
C THR A 551 -18.83 13.02 11.94
N GLN A 552 -19.08 12.81 10.67
CA GLN A 552 -18.20 12.36 9.59
C GLN A 552 -17.97 13.42 8.48
N LEU A 553 -16.97 13.22 7.61
CA LEU A 553 -16.54 14.23 6.65
C LEU A 553 -16.18 13.78 5.21
N TRP A 554 -17.04 13.90 4.27
CA TRP A 554 -16.94 14.57 2.97
C TRP A 554 -17.43 16.01 3.16
N LEU A 555 -17.02 16.95 2.28
CA LEU A 555 -17.81 18.17 2.18
C LEU A 555 -19.15 17.76 1.53
N LYS A 556 -20.03 17.20 2.33
CA LYS A 556 -21.37 16.82 1.87
C LYS A 556 -22.20 18.09 1.82
N ILE A 557 -22.79 18.31 0.66
CA ILE A 557 -23.75 19.39 0.45
C ILE A 557 -25.14 18.80 0.59
N ASP A 558 -25.95 19.36 1.47
CA ASP A 558 -27.36 18.99 1.60
C ASP A 558 -28.15 19.49 0.40
N HIS A 559 -28.23 18.67 -0.62
CA HIS A 559 -28.94 19.00 -1.85
C HIS A 559 -30.45 19.20 -1.64
N ALA A 560 -31.04 18.68 -0.57
CA ALA A 560 -32.45 18.91 -0.25
C ALA A 560 -32.73 20.38 0.08
N ALA A 561 -31.72 21.12 0.56
CA ALA A 561 -31.80 22.55 0.80
C ALA A 561 -31.61 23.40 -0.49
N HIS A 562 -31.27 22.79 -1.62
CA HIS A 562 -31.08 23.51 -2.87
C HIS A 562 -32.42 24.02 -3.42
N PRO A 563 -32.51 25.29 -3.91
CA PRO A 563 -33.76 25.85 -4.43
C PRO A 563 -34.42 25.04 -5.54
N ASP A 564 -33.60 24.37 -6.35
CA ASP A 564 -34.03 23.55 -7.47
C ASP A 564 -34.16 22.04 -7.10
N SER A 565 -34.13 21.69 -5.80
CA SER A 565 -34.21 20.28 -5.33
C SER A 565 -35.53 19.60 -5.68
N ASN A 566 -36.62 20.37 -5.78
CA ASN A 566 -37.95 19.89 -6.17
C ASN A 566 -38.18 19.95 -7.70
N ALA A 567 -37.29 20.57 -8.45
CA ALA A 567 -37.27 20.54 -9.89
C ALA A 567 -36.63 19.20 -10.32
N SER A 568 -37.04 18.64 -11.46
CA SER A 568 -36.46 17.43 -12.03
C SER A 568 -35.00 17.59 -12.51
N ARG A 569 -34.24 18.49 -11.86
CA ARG A 569 -32.85 18.80 -12.19
C ARG A 569 -31.91 17.72 -11.63
N PRO A 570 -31.10 17.06 -12.46
CA PRO A 570 -30.17 16.04 -11.99
C PRO A 570 -29.11 16.61 -11.05
N LEU A 571 -28.78 15.91 -9.95
CA LEU A 571 -27.74 16.32 -9.02
C LEU A 571 -26.36 16.53 -9.69
N LEU A 572 -26.11 15.82 -10.78
CA LEU A 572 -24.87 15.94 -11.56
C LEU A 572 -24.70 17.33 -12.17
N GLU A 573 -25.81 17.97 -12.58
CA GLU A 573 -25.81 19.33 -13.12
C GLU A 573 -25.57 20.38 -12.02
N ILE A 574 -26.11 20.17 -10.82
CA ILE A 574 -25.86 21.03 -9.66
C ILE A 574 -24.39 20.91 -9.24
N GLU A 575 -23.84 19.69 -9.20
CA GLU A 575 -22.42 19.46 -8.92
C GLU A 575 -21.52 20.18 -9.92
N GLU A 576 -21.88 20.11 -11.22
CA GLU A 576 -21.12 20.76 -12.29
C GLU A 576 -21.20 22.29 -12.21
N GLU A 577 -22.36 22.85 -11.90
CA GLU A 577 -22.53 24.30 -11.68
C GLU A 577 -21.64 24.80 -10.55
N ILE A 578 -21.69 24.15 -9.39
CA ILE A 578 -20.85 24.53 -8.24
C ILE A 578 -19.37 24.38 -8.60
N PHE A 579 -18.99 23.30 -9.29
CA PHE A 579 -17.62 23.08 -9.73
C PHE A 579 -17.12 24.18 -10.66
N ASN A 580 -17.91 24.57 -11.65
CA ASN A 580 -17.58 25.64 -12.60
C ASN A 580 -17.48 27.01 -11.87
N SER A 581 -18.43 27.31 -10.98
CA SER A 581 -18.35 28.51 -10.14
C SER A 581 -17.10 28.52 -9.25
N CYS A 582 -16.66 27.37 -8.72
CA CYS A 582 -15.37 27.26 -8.02
C CYS A 582 -14.19 27.65 -8.91
N ILE A 583 -14.15 27.13 -10.15
CA ILE A 583 -13.08 27.44 -11.12
C ILE A 583 -13.06 28.94 -11.44
N ASP A 584 -14.23 29.54 -11.70
CA ASP A 584 -14.35 30.97 -12.01
C ASP A 584 -13.89 31.84 -10.83
N LYS A 585 -14.09 31.38 -9.59
CA LYS A 585 -13.60 32.03 -8.37
C LYS A 585 -12.13 31.71 -8.06
N GLY A 586 -11.49 30.86 -8.86
CA GLY A 586 -10.06 30.50 -8.73
C GLY A 586 -9.78 29.47 -7.63
N VAL A 587 -10.66 28.49 -7.41
CA VAL A 587 -10.42 27.33 -6.56
C VAL A 587 -10.74 26.04 -7.30
N LEU A 588 -9.89 25.03 -7.16
CA LEU A 588 -10.07 23.70 -7.74
C LEU A 588 -10.32 22.68 -6.62
N CYS A 589 -11.52 22.13 -6.59
CA CYS A 589 -11.89 20.95 -5.80
C CYS A 589 -12.18 19.77 -6.73
N ALA A 590 -12.12 18.54 -6.23
CA ALA A 590 -12.51 17.39 -7.03
C ALA A 590 -14.00 17.07 -6.80
N ARG A 591 -14.72 16.76 -7.89
CA ARG A 591 -16.14 16.37 -7.85
C ARG A 591 -16.28 14.97 -7.25
N GLY A 592 -17.29 14.77 -6.41
CA GLY A 592 -17.59 13.47 -5.81
C GLY A 592 -17.98 12.40 -6.84
N SER A 593 -18.67 12.81 -7.89
CA SER A 593 -19.09 11.93 -9.00
C SER A 593 -17.92 11.20 -9.68
N TRP A 594 -16.71 11.78 -9.69
CA TRP A 594 -15.52 11.15 -10.28
C TRP A 594 -15.02 9.91 -9.54
N PHE A 595 -15.44 9.72 -8.30
CA PHE A 595 -14.99 8.63 -7.43
C PHE A 595 -16.03 7.53 -7.24
N ARG A 596 -17.20 7.66 -7.88
CA ARG A 596 -18.25 6.64 -7.74
C ARG A 596 -17.84 5.35 -8.40
N THR A 597 -17.97 4.27 -7.70
CA THR A 597 -17.67 2.93 -8.22
C THR A 597 -18.67 2.49 -9.26
N GLU A 598 -19.95 2.81 -9.09
CA GLU A 598 -21.01 2.49 -10.05
C GLU A 598 -21.51 3.76 -10.74
N GLN A 599 -20.94 4.07 -11.90
CA GLN A 599 -21.25 5.29 -12.66
C GLN A 599 -22.64 5.26 -13.30
N ASP A 600 -23.19 4.06 -13.55
CA ASP A 600 -24.47 3.84 -14.25
C ASP A 600 -25.69 4.14 -13.37
N THR A 601 -25.51 4.34 -12.06
CA THR A 601 -26.61 4.64 -11.14
C THR A 601 -26.79 6.15 -10.95
N PRO A 602 -27.99 6.65 -10.64
CA PRO A 602 -28.18 8.06 -10.32
C PRO A 602 -27.32 8.52 -9.12
N LEU A 603 -26.87 9.78 -9.16
CA LEU A 603 -26.17 10.39 -8.03
C LEU A 603 -27.16 10.54 -6.85
N LYS A 604 -26.80 10.03 -5.68
CA LYS A 604 -27.66 10.07 -4.47
C LYS A 604 -27.32 11.25 -3.57
N ASP A 605 -26.08 11.65 -3.55
CA ASP A 605 -25.54 12.67 -2.67
C ASP A 605 -24.54 13.56 -3.42
N LEU A 606 -24.39 14.79 -2.95
CA LEU A 606 -23.53 15.80 -3.55
C LEU A 606 -22.28 15.96 -2.68
N PHE A 607 -21.10 15.77 -3.27
CA PHE A 607 -19.82 15.82 -2.55
C PHE A 607 -18.74 16.58 -3.29
N PHE A 608 -17.84 17.22 -2.54
CA PHE A 608 -16.55 17.71 -3.05
C PHE A 608 -15.41 17.21 -2.17
N ARG A 609 -14.30 16.82 -2.79
CA ARG A 609 -13.07 16.47 -2.09
C ARG A 609 -12.11 17.65 -2.10
N ALA A 610 -11.69 18.10 -0.93
CA ALA A 610 -10.58 19.02 -0.75
C ALA A 610 -9.34 18.29 -0.21
N THR A 611 -8.15 18.84 -0.44
CA THR A 611 -6.87 18.31 0.07
C THR A 611 -6.09 19.38 0.79
N PHE A 612 -5.44 19.01 1.90
CA PHE A 612 -4.55 19.89 2.68
C PHE A 612 -3.06 19.62 2.43
N ALA A 613 -2.73 18.86 1.39
CA ALA A 613 -1.38 18.33 1.22
C ALA A 613 -0.32 19.38 0.83
N SER A 614 -0.65 20.38 0.00
CA SER A 614 0.36 21.24 -0.61
C SER A 614 0.15 22.73 -0.44
N ALA A 615 -1.09 23.21 -0.31
CA ALA A 615 -1.38 24.63 -0.21
C ALA A 615 -0.87 25.22 1.13
N SER A 616 -0.50 26.51 1.15
CA SER A 616 -0.21 27.22 2.39
C SER A 616 -1.46 27.40 3.24
N GLU A 617 -1.31 27.70 4.54
CA GLU A 617 -2.45 28.03 5.42
C GLU A 617 -3.33 29.13 4.82
N GLN A 618 -2.69 30.22 4.36
CA GLN A 618 -3.39 31.35 3.75
C GLN A 618 -4.12 30.98 2.46
N ASP A 619 -3.52 30.12 1.62
CA ASP A 619 -4.16 29.67 0.38
C ASP A 619 -5.30 28.70 0.66
N MET A 620 -5.19 27.85 1.68
CA MET A 620 -6.29 27.00 2.14
C MET A 620 -7.47 27.83 2.64
N ASP A 621 -7.22 28.87 3.45
CA ASP A 621 -8.26 29.77 3.92
C ASP A 621 -9.00 30.47 2.76
N LYS A 622 -8.25 31.05 1.82
CA LYS A 622 -8.82 31.67 0.60
C LYS A 622 -9.57 30.67 -0.26
N ALA A 623 -9.05 29.45 -0.41
CA ALA A 623 -9.68 28.42 -1.23
C ALA A 623 -11.04 28.01 -0.64
N ILE A 624 -11.11 27.79 0.68
CA ILE A 624 -12.37 27.45 1.36
C ILE A 624 -13.35 28.63 1.35
N GLN A 625 -12.89 29.87 1.50
CA GLN A 625 -13.72 31.07 1.34
C GLN A 625 -14.37 31.11 -0.06
N ARG A 626 -13.60 30.86 -1.12
CA ARG A 626 -14.08 30.82 -2.51
C ARG A 626 -15.05 29.66 -2.76
N LEU A 627 -14.77 28.49 -2.20
CA LEU A 627 -15.67 27.33 -2.24
C LEU A 627 -16.99 27.66 -1.53
N GLY A 628 -16.94 28.26 -0.33
CA GLY A 628 -18.12 28.70 0.39
C GLY A 628 -18.96 29.71 -0.40
N ALA A 629 -18.32 30.67 -1.08
CA ALA A 629 -18.99 31.63 -1.95
C ALA A 629 -19.67 30.95 -3.15
N ALA A 630 -19.02 29.96 -3.79
CA ALA A 630 -19.61 29.20 -4.90
C ALA A 630 -20.84 28.39 -4.47
N ILE A 631 -20.78 27.76 -3.29
CA ILE A 631 -21.92 27.03 -2.72
C ILE A 631 -23.07 27.98 -2.37
N LYS A 632 -22.78 29.07 -1.70
CA LYS A 632 -23.78 30.08 -1.34
C LYS A 632 -24.49 30.66 -2.56
N GLU A 633 -23.74 30.92 -3.64
CA GLU A 633 -24.30 31.40 -4.92
C GLU A 633 -25.27 30.39 -5.54
N SER A 634 -24.88 29.14 -5.65
CA SER A 634 -25.74 28.07 -6.19
C SER A 634 -27.00 27.88 -5.33
N PHE A 635 -26.86 27.96 -4.01
CA PHE A 635 -27.97 27.83 -3.06
C PHE A 635 -28.78 29.12 -2.85
N ARG A 636 -28.39 30.22 -3.48
CA ARG A 636 -29.04 31.55 -3.37
C ARG A 636 -29.16 32.04 -1.91
N VAL A 637 -28.15 31.74 -1.09
CA VAL A 637 -28.08 32.19 0.32
C VAL A 637 -26.99 33.24 0.50
N ALA A 638 -27.16 34.10 1.56
CA ALA A 638 -26.26 35.22 1.83
C ALA A 638 -24.87 34.80 2.33
#